data_a579a3e739e5406a708fb0cebd0ac84a
#
_entry.id   a579a3e739e5406a708fb0cebd0ac84a
#
_cell.length_a   1.000
_cell.length_b   1.000
_cell.length_c   1.000
_cell.angle_alpha   90.00
_cell.angle_beta   90.00
_cell.angle_gamma   90.00
#
_symmetry.space_group_name_H-M   'P 1'
#
loop_
_entity.id
_entity.type
_entity.pdbx_description
1 polymer ?
#
loop_
_entity_poly.entity_id
_entity_poly.type
_entity_poly.pdbx_seq_one_letter_code
_entity_poly.pdbx_strand_id
1 'polypeptide(L)'
;MKKLLLCMALLLTGMLAVSCTGGGGHAETTLPDGTDAPTEVPTETPTEAPTETPTEETTEAPFDPLTFEPVALPVANVAREGFALGSATKNDKGYSNLHINDGDRTTGFSTPWEVTTDPTTAYYFFIDLTTSRKVDHVKLYPLEGDEGGFPKAFDILVSADGVDYTTAATVSGASAEAAKDGLTVELGGVEARFVKLLTRELGEGANRKGKYLALSEFEVYAPIDTASNMILNRHDIWLFKNPDTTQQLEILYYRDGTAVDPAAKLKFATLDANVAAVDEKGLIIPVGLGETDVYVTDGTNLAVCHVEVKEETRDDFRISAFYHSNFAYPEQIPVGLKILAEGGVEYIEDTRSVDRAGNHISMYSLFVCDQLGLAYSPNDPEGSHSFLEMKDEEILAIVKKYENRAGFYGIYLQDEPHDEYLGYARVFHLIQEYNPHLIPHLNLLPPYNFGGIDEYFTEFAAVAGGNGRMRYLTYDHYPFTWNGGFNPQVYSSLNRLRKAGLLYQADTGYYMQSMIIEGGYPLLDADALRYNASLGMAYGMKNYKWFVALTPVDNEAAGFKTGFVAPDFTPAGNYEGLIAAGKYIKTVGKVLANSDAIEVYHGHGEIDNPVLPDDFIFTLAKTGDAIFTLYESLDGSGQQHVVITNKRFTANGAMILTLKANKQGNFKILDLTTGEMKPLTVGADGTFTLELAPGQCAVIELPAGMDVSRSEEGSEDLALNKPVYVSTSSATFWQKTNVASYFLTDGTPDNGCWISDRTDREGWAKLDLLEVCDVSRIMISSNSHLGKAQSLRDFTVLVSEDGVNYTEVGNYDGYEWGDGVSSLEVTFDTAKVRYVLIRTDTKRPMGIGEIEVYG
;
A
#
# COMPACT_ATOMS: atom_id res chain seq x y z
N MET A 1 -5.32 13.08 30.64
CA MET A 1 -5.77 11.82 30.12
C MET A 1 -7.21 11.86 29.60
N LYS A 2 -8.27 12.10 30.38
CA LYS A 2 -9.65 12.17 29.85
C LYS A 2 -9.92 13.25 28.77
N LYS A 3 -9.17 14.35 28.72
CA LYS A 3 -9.31 15.39 27.69
C LYS A 3 -8.52 15.06 26.42
N LEU A 4 -7.47 14.26 26.48
CA LEU A 4 -6.67 13.83 25.33
C LEU A 4 -7.42 12.73 24.53
N LEU A 5 -8.07 11.81 25.22
CA LEU A 5 -8.98 10.82 24.59
C LEU A 5 -10.17 11.48 23.87
N LEU A 6 -10.65 12.62 24.39
CA LEU A 6 -11.76 13.34 23.75
C LEU A 6 -11.32 14.07 22.47
N CYS A 7 -10.06 14.46 22.35
CA CYS A 7 -9.54 15.10 21.14
C CYS A 7 -9.33 14.09 20.01
N MET A 8 -8.88 12.86 20.29
CA MET A 8 -8.78 11.80 19.28
C MET A 8 -10.17 11.30 18.83
N ALA A 9 -11.13 11.19 19.77
CA ALA A 9 -12.51 10.81 19.44
C ALA A 9 -13.27 11.90 18.64
N LEU A 10 -12.88 13.17 18.76
CA LEU A 10 -13.49 14.27 18.01
C LEU A 10 -12.99 14.38 16.57
N LEU A 11 -11.85 13.79 16.24
CA LEU A 11 -11.35 13.69 14.86
C LEU A 11 -12.19 12.72 14.01
N LEU A 12 -12.80 11.71 14.64
CA LEU A 12 -13.64 10.69 13.99
C LEU A 12 -15.13 11.08 13.90
N THR A 13 -15.64 11.97 14.75
CA THR A 13 -17.07 12.29 14.80
C THR A 13 -17.54 13.43 13.88
N GLY A 14 -16.64 14.05 13.13
CA GLY A 14 -16.97 15.11 12.18
C GLY A 14 -17.57 14.63 10.85
N MET A 15 -17.69 13.33 10.60
CA MET A 15 -18.12 12.76 9.32
C MET A 15 -19.46 12.01 9.33
N LEU A 16 -20.20 11.97 10.42
CA LEU A 16 -21.49 11.28 10.46
C LEU A 16 -22.62 12.22 10.88
N ALA A 17 -23.23 12.90 9.94
CA ALA A 17 -24.64 13.35 10.01
C ALA A 17 -25.14 13.88 8.66
N VAL A 18 -25.54 13.03 7.75
CA VAL A 18 -26.77 13.25 6.97
C VAL A 18 -27.36 11.87 6.63
N SER A 19 -28.27 11.40 7.46
CA SER A 19 -29.17 10.32 7.08
C SER A 19 -30.43 10.94 6.49
N CYS A 20 -30.84 10.51 5.32
CA CYS A 20 -32.21 10.70 4.84
C CYS A 20 -32.86 9.35 4.62
N THR A 21 -33.92 9.16 5.38
CA THR A 21 -34.89 8.08 5.33
C THR A 21 -35.75 8.09 4.07
N GLY A 22 -36.12 6.92 3.61
CA GLY A 22 -37.26 6.69 2.69
C GLY A 22 -37.17 5.33 2.02
N GLY A 23 -37.82 4.39 2.47
CA GLY A 23 -39.13 3.81 2.23
C GLY A 23 -39.24 2.93 1.00
N GLY A 24 -39.24 1.60 1.26
CA GLY A 24 -40.13 0.56 0.83
C GLY A 24 -40.45 0.33 -0.67
N GLY A 25 -40.30 -0.93 -1.07
CA GLY A 25 -40.99 -1.47 -2.21
C GLY A 25 -40.46 -2.82 -2.71
N HIS A 26 -41.00 -3.91 -2.17
CA HIS A 26 -40.84 -5.27 -2.71
C HIS A 26 -41.45 -5.38 -4.12
N ALA A 27 -40.77 -6.08 -5.00
CA ALA A 27 -41.42 -6.77 -6.11
C ALA A 27 -40.69 -8.07 -6.38
N GLU A 28 -41.37 -9.17 -6.06
CA GLU A 28 -41.07 -10.52 -6.50
C GLU A 28 -41.15 -10.62 -8.02
N THR A 29 -40.18 -11.30 -8.67
CA THR A 29 -40.43 -11.93 -9.96
C THR A 29 -39.81 -13.31 -10.00
N THR A 30 -40.66 -14.27 -10.28
CA THR A 30 -40.52 -15.69 -10.39
C THR A 30 -39.63 -16.12 -11.57
N LEU A 31 -38.79 -17.13 -11.34
CA LEU A 31 -38.07 -17.92 -12.32
C LEU A 31 -38.97 -18.95 -12.99
N PRO A 32 -38.75 -19.36 -14.24
CA PRO A 32 -39.25 -20.63 -14.73
C PRO A 32 -38.14 -21.69 -14.78
N ASP A 33 -38.53 -22.89 -14.33
CA ASP A 33 -37.85 -24.16 -14.47
C ASP A 33 -37.69 -24.55 -15.96
N GLY A 34 -36.58 -25.26 -16.26
CA GLY A 34 -36.38 -25.94 -17.52
C GLY A 34 -35.19 -26.90 -17.48
N THR A 35 -35.50 -28.14 -17.07
CA THR A 35 -34.62 -29.30 -17.19
C THR A 35 -34.38 -29.64 -18.67
N ASP A 36 -33.13 -29.99 -19.04
CA ASP A 36 -32.86 -31.09 -19.97
C ASP A 36 -31.41 -31.62 -19.86
N ALA A 37 -31.30 -32.94 -19.90
CA ALA A 37 -30.13 -33.77 -19.72
C ALA A 37 -29.31 -33.99 -21.01
N PRO A 38 -28.06 -34.47 -20.93
CA PRO A 38 -27.12 -34.47 -22.06
C PRO A 38 -27.26 -35.66 -22.98
N THR A 39 -27.08 -35.39 -24.27
CA THR A 39 -27.06 -36.42 -25.35
C THR A 39 -25.62 -36.72 -25.78
N GLU A 40 -25.37 -38.00 -26.01
CA GLU A 40 -24.09 -38.64 -26.32
C GLU A 40 -23.42 -38.12 -27.59
N VAL A 41 -22.09 -38.15 -27.62
CA VAL A 41 -21.19 -37.86 -28.75
C VAL A 41 -20.91 -39.16 -29.50
N PRO A 42 -21.05 -39.22 -30.86
CA PRO A 42 -20.55 -40.32 -31.64
C PRO A 42 -19.08 -40.14 -32.05
N THR A 43 -18.33 -41.19 -31.89
CA THR A 43 -16.92 -41.35 -32.30
C THR A 43 -16.87 -41.58 -33.81
N GLU A 44 -16.21 -40.74 -34.60
CA GLU A 44 -15.85 -41.02 -35.99
C GLU A 44 -14.34 -41.17 -36.18
N THR A 45 -13.99 -42.16 -36.98
CA THR A 45 -12.63 -42.62 -37.34
C THR A 45 -11.99 -41.68 -38.37
N PRO A 46 -10.66 -41.47 -38.38
CA PRO A 46 -10.01 -40.50 -39.26
C PRO A 46 -9.89 -41.03 -40.71
N THR A 47 -10.35 -40.21 -41.64
CA THR A 47 -10.08 -40.38 -43.07
C THR A 47 -8.88 -39.52 -43.46
N GLU A 48 -7.93 -40.11 -44.22
CA GLU A 48 -6.71 -39.44 -44.72
C GLU A 48 -7.03 -38.17 -45.51
N ALA A 49 -6.30 -37.06 -45.19
CA ALA A 49 -6.34 -35.82 -45.89
C ALA A 49 -5.40 -35.81 -47.10
N PRO A 50 -5.74 -35.06 -48.17
CA PRO A 50 -4.86 -34.88 -49.33
C PRO A 50 -3.69 -33.98 -48.99
N THR A 51 -2.52 -34.35 -49.45
CA THR A 51 -1.25 -33.56 -49.33
C THR A 51 -1.38 -32.30 -50.15
N GLU A 52 -1.59 -31.17 -49.48
CA GLU A 52 -1.41 -29.84 -50.08
C GLU A 52 0.07 -29.44 -49.99
N THR A 53 0.58 -28.96 -51.08
CA THR A 53 1.92 -28.43 -51.26
C THR A 53 2.06 -27.18 -50.35
N PRO A 54 3.16 -26.99 -49.58
CA PRO A 54 3.31 -25.79 -48.77
C PRO A 54 3.41 -24.58 -49.70
N THR A 55 2.45 -23.67 -49.59
CA THR A 55 2.60 -22.31 -50.06
C THR A 55 3.69 -21.66 -49.15
N GLU A 56 4.77 -21.15 -49.72
CA GLU A 56 5.75 -20.31 -49.02
C GLU A 56 4.99 -19.13 -48.39
N GLU A 57 4.77 -19.18 -47.08
CA GLU A 57 4.46 -17.98 -46.34
C GLU A 57 5.70 -17.05 -46.46
N THR A 58 5.54 -15.99 -47.20
CA THR A 58 6.47 -14.90 -47.15
C THR A 58 6.42 -14.32 -45.74
N THR A 59 7.36 -14.72 -44.88
CA THR A 59 7.56 -14.09 -43.58
C THR A 59 7.91 -12.63 -43.82
N GLU A 60 6.96 -11.73 -43.53
CA GLU A 60 7.27 -10.29 -43.47
C GLU A 60 8.48 -10.07 -42.56
N ALA A 61 9.40 -9.19 -42.97
CA ALA A 61 10.54 -8.83 -42.13
C ALA A 61 10.06 -8.36 -40.75
N PRO A 62 10.78 -8.69 -39.67
CA PRO A 62 10.47 -8.17 -38.34
C PRO A 62 10.37 -6.65 -38.36
N PHE A 63 9.40 -6.09 -37.64
CA PHE A 63 9.24 -4.65 -37.46
C PHE A 63 10.45 -4.11 -36.68
N ASP A 64 11.13 -3.09 -37.24
CA ASP A 64 12.20 -2.37 -36.56
C ASP A 64 11.72 -0.95 -36.20
N PRO A 65 11.42 -0.67 -34.92
CA PRO A 65 10.89 0.62 -34.48
C PRO A 65 11.88 1.77 -34.69
N LEU A 66 13.19 1.50 -34.74
CA LEU A 66 14.21 2.53 -34.93
C LEU A 66 14.25 3.08 -36.36
N THR A 67 13.60 2.43 -37.31
CA THR A 67 13.47 2.89 -38.69
C THR A 67 12.18 3.68 -38.95
N PHE A 68 11.34 3.87 -37.94
CA PHE A 68 10.07 4.59 -38.08
C PHE A 68 10.32 6.09 -38.24
N GLU A 69 9.80 6.68 -39.32
CA GLU A 69 9.88 8.11 -39.57
C GLU A 69 8.52 8.76 -39.26
N PRO A 70 8.40 9.61 -38.20
CA PRO A 70 7.13 10.27 -37.87
C PRO A 70 6.69 11.21 -39.04
N VAL A 71 5.40 11.16 -39.32
CA VAL A 71 4.74 12.06 -40.27
C VAL A 71 3.85 13.03 -39.48
N ALA A 72 4.05 14.34 -39.74
CA ALA A 72 3.22 15.37 -39.09
C ALA A 72 1.73 15.20 -39.41
N LEU A 73 0.91 15.26 -38.41
CA LEU A 73 -0.55 15.23 -38.47
C LEU A 73 -1.12 16.63 -38.13
N PRO A 74 -2.41 16.88 -38.41
CA PRO A 74 -3.09 18.08 -37.93
C PRO A 74 -3.03 18.22 -36.43
N VAL A 75 -3.34 19.42 -35.92
CA VAL A 75 -3.49 19.63 -34.48
C VAL A 75 -4.61 18.74 -33.93
N ALA A 76 -4.34 18.13 -32.76
CA ALA A 76 -5.29 17.24 -32.10
C ALA A 76 -5.51 17.64 -30.64
N ASN A 77 -6.58 17.14 -30.02
CA ASN A 77 -6.84 17.35 -28.60
C ASN A 77 -5.87 16.54 -27.75
N VAL A 78 -4.95 17.23 -27.10
CA VAL A 78 -3.91 16.64 -26.21
C VAL A 78 -4.31 16.73 -24.72
N ALA A 79 -5.47 17.31 -24.39
CA ALA A 79 -5.93 17.44 -23.00
C ALA A 79 -6.37 16.11 -22.36
N ARG A 80 -6.84 15.15 -23.17
CA ARG A 80 -7.44 13.89 -22.66
C ARG A 80 -6.49 13.05 -21.80
N GLU A 81 -5.18 13.18 -21.98
CA GLU A 81 -4.17 12.47 -21.19
C GLU A 81 -3.61 13.34 -20.08
N GLY A 82 -4.02 14.60 -20.01
CA GLY A 82 -3.65 15.54 -18.97
C GLY A 82 -4.48 15.37 -17.70
N PHE A 83 -4.05 16.05 -16.67
CA PHE A 83 -4.73 16.08 -15.36
C PHE A 83 -5.38 17.44 -15.15
N ALA A 84 -6.71 17.42 -14.94
CA ALA A 84 -7.47 18.64 -14.68
C ALA A 84 -7.77 18.81 -13.19
N LEU A 85 -7.50 20.00 -12.64
CA LEU A 85 -7.72 20.33 -11.24
C LEU A 85 -8.29 21.74 -11.11
N GLY A 86 -9.36 21.89 -10.29
CA GLY A 86 -10.07 23.16 -10.10
C GLY A 86 -9.85 23.78 -8.73
N SER A 87 -10.00 25.09 -8.65
CA SER A 87 -9.95 25.85 -7.38
C SER A 87 -11.13 25.57 -6.44
N ALA A 88 -12.24 25.09 -6.99
CA ALA A 88 -13.42 24.62 -6.27
C ALA A 88 -14.18 23.67 -7.20
N THR A 89 -14.29 22.40 -6.83
CA THR A 89 -14.89 21.37 -7.66
C THR A 89 -16.09 20.79 -6.95
N LYS A 90 -17.25 20.77 -7.64
CA LYS A 90 -18.39 20.02 -7.18
C LYS A 90 -18.20 18.55 -7.54
N ASN A 91 -18.09 17.72 -6.53
CA ASN A 91 -17.89 16.30 -6.70
C ASN A 91 -19.16 15.55 -6.29
N ASP A 92 -20.12 15.47 -7.20
CA ASP A 92 -21.34 14.68 -7.07
C ASP A 92 -22.00 14.43 -8.43
N LYS A 93 -22.81 13.38 -8.54
CA LYS A 93 -23.82 13.09 -9.60
C LYS A 93 -23.48 13.60 -11.02
N GLY A 94 -22.29 13.27 -11.52
CA GLY A 94 -21.88 13.63 -12.89
C GLY A 94 -21.02 14.88 -12.98
N TYR A 95 -20.67 15.50 -11.85
CA TYR A 95 -19.68 16.58 -11.80
C TYR A 95 -18.39 16.08 -11.17
N SER A 96 -17.28 16.27 -11.84
CA SER A 96 -15.93 15.97 -11.34
C SER A 96 -14.88 16.75 -12.11
N ASN A 97 -13.71 16.98 -11.49
CA ASN A 97 -12.56 17.47 -12.25
C ASN A 97 -12.12 16.47 -13.33
N LEU A 98 -12.39 15.19 -13.16
CA LEU A 98 -12.03 14.13 -14.12
C LEU A 98 -12.85 14.22 -15.42
N HIS A 99 -13.98 14.92 -15.43
CA HIS A 99 -14.89 14.98 -16.56
C HIS A 99 -14.64 16.16 -17.50
N ILE A 100 -13.72 17.07 -17.18
CA ILE A 100 -13.52 18.30 -17.98
C ILE A 100 -12.71 18.05 -19.26
N ASN A 101 -12.02 16.90 -19.35
CA ASN A 101 -11.17 16.53 -20.46
C ASN A 101 -11.26 15.02 -20.80
N ASP A 102 -12.34 14.34 -20.42
CA ASP A 102 -12.54 12.90 -20.66
C ASP A 102 -13.02 12.58 -22.10
N GLY A 103 -13.46 13.57 -22.85
CA GLY A 103 -14.00 13.43 -24.20
C GLY A 103 -15.48 13.05 -24.22
N ASP A 104 -16.18 13.03 -23.08
CA ASP A 104 -17.61 12.75 -22.96
C ASP A 104 -18.37 14.03 -22.64
N ARG A 105 -19.05 14.59 -23.61
CA ARG A 105 -19.83 15.82 -23.48
C ARG A 105 -21.12 15.69 -22.66
N THR A 106 -21.45 14.49 -22.19
CA THR A 106 -22.62 14.22 -21.33
C THR A 106 -22.30 14.34 -19.84
N THR A 107 -21.04 14.37 -19.48
CA THR A 107 -20.50 14.65 -18.14
C THR A 107 -19.89 16.04 -18.08
N GLY A 108 -19.41 16.49 -16.92
CA GLY A 108 -18.74 17.78 -16.86
C GLY A 108 -18.16 18.18 -15.52
N PHE A 109 -17.53 19.33 -15.55
CA PHE A 109 -17.00 20.04 -14.39
C PHE A 109 -17.97 21.13 -13.96
N SER A 110 -18.13 21.33 -12.64
CA SER A 110 -18.82 22.50 -12.09
C SER A 110 -18.18 22.94 -10.78
N THR A 111 -18.18 24.25 -10.54
CA THR A 111 -17.94 24.78 -9.19
C THR A 111 -19.26 24.77 -8.38
N PRO A 112 -19.21 24.76 -7.03
CA PRO A 112 -20.41 24.81 -6.20
C PRO A 112 -21.22 26.08 -6.45
N TRP A 113 -22.49 25.92 -6.83
CA TRP A 113 -23.42 27.06 -7.17
C TRP A 113 -24.11 27.70 -5.96
N GLU A 114 -23.96 27.11 -4.77
CA GLU A 114 -24.53 27.61 -3.52
C GLU A 114 -23.61 28.60 -2.81
N VAL A 115 -22.36 28.76 -3.25
CA VAL A 115 -21.30 29.42 -2.49
C VAL A 115 -21.24 30.91 -2.76
N THR A 116 -21.44 31.38 -4.00
CA THR A 116 -21.32 32.81 -4.32
C THR A 116 -22.49 33.35 -5.14
N THR A 117 -22.84 34.61 -4.87
CA THR A 117 -23.73 35.42 -5.71
C THR A 117 -22.97 36.49 -6.49
N ASP A 118 -21.65 36.64 -6.23
CA ASP A 118 -20.80 37.60 -6.90
C ASP A 118 -20.36 37.05 -8.26
N PRO A 119 -20.77 37.66 -9.39
CA PRO A 119 -20.39 37.21 -10.72
C PRO A 119 -18.87 37.35 -11.01
N THR A 120 -18.16 38.16 -10.21
CA THR A 120 -16.72 38.40 -10.39
C THR A 120 -15.82 37.47 -9.57
N THR A 121 -16.39 36.49 -8.85
CA THR A 121 -15.63 35.49 -8.13
C THR A 121 -14.70 34.78 -9.09
N ALA A 122 -13.41 34.76 -8.79
CA ALA A 122 -12.39 34.16 -9.63
C ALA A 122 -12.28 32.64 -9.34
N TYR A 123 -13.04 31.86 -10.09
CA TYR A 123 -12.84 30.41 -10.15
C TYR A 123 -11.89 30.07 -11.30
N TYR A 124 -11.14 29.01 -11.13
CA TYR A 124 -10.29 28.48 -12.19
C TYR A 124 -10.24 26.95 -12.16
N PHE A 125 -9.82 26.38 -13.27
CA PHE A 125 -9.20 25.08 -13.34
C PHE A 125 -7.98 25.16 -14.26
N PHE A 126 -7.07 24.23 -14.13
CA PHE A 126 -5.96 24.05 -15.06
C PHE A 126 -5.89 22.60 -15.54
N ILE A 127 -5.28 22.41 -16.71
CA ILE A 127 -4.87 21.10 -17.21
C ILE A 127 -3.34 21.06 -17.24
N ASP A 128 -2.73 20.09 -16.55
CA ASP A 128 -1.33 19.70 -16.74
C ASP A 128 -1.29 18.74 -17.94
N LEU A 129 -0.70 19.17 -19.05
CA LEU A 129 -0.56 18.37 -20.27
C LEU A 129 0.54 17.30 -20.15
N THR A 130 1.12 17.12 -18.96
CA THR A 130 2.23 16.23 -18.61
C THR A 130 3.58 16.57 -19.23
N THR A 131 3.57 17.16 -20.43
CA THR A 131 4.75 17.64 -21.15
C THR A 131 4.49 19.01 -21.78
N SER A 132 5.57 19.78 -22.06
CA SER A 132 5.44 21.05 -22.79
C SER A 132 5.05 20.81 -24.24
N ARG A 133 4.09 21.61 -24.73
CA ARG A 133 3.56 21.55 -26.11
C ARG A 133 3.35 22.93 -26.69
N LYS A 134 3.39 23.05 -28.01
CA LYS A 134 3.02 24.28 -28.73
C LYS A 134 1.50 24.32 -28.88
N VAL A 135 0.82 24.92 -27.91
CA VAL A 135 -0.64 24.99 -27.89
C VAL A 135 -1.15 25.97 -28.97
N ASP A 136 -1.88 25.43 -29.93
CA ASP A 136 -2.44 26.21 -31.04
C ASP A 136 -3.71 26.96 -30.63
N HIS A 137 -4.70 26.26 -30.07
CA HIS A 137 -5.95 26.79 -29.57
C HIS A 137 -6.56 25.91 -28.48
N VAL A 138 -7.57 26.43 -27.79
CA VAL A 138 -8.42 25.66 -26.88
C VAL A 138 -9.86 25.72 -27.36
N LYS A 139 -10.68 24.70 -26.97
CA LYS A 139 -12.13 24.69 -27.19
C LYS A 139 -12.87 24.43 -25.90
N LEU A 140 -13.94 25.21 -25.70
CA LEU A 140 -14.79 25.11 -24.52
C LEU A 140 -16.19 24.71 -24.95
N TYR A 141 -16.78 23.75 -24.22
CA TYR A 141 -18.16 23.32 -24.50
C TYR A 141 -19.05 23.50 -23.26
N PRO A 142 -20.28 24.02 -23.44
CA PRO A 142 -21.26 24.11 -22.36
C PRO A 142 -21.72 22.71 -21.96
N LEU A 143 -22.04 22.55 -20.68
CA LEU A 143 -22.65 21.33 -20.17
C LEU A 143 -24.15 21.32 -20.49
N GLU A 144 -24.64 20.29 -21.16
CA GLU A 144 -26.04 20.11 -21.51
C GLU A 144 -26.92 20.04 -20.25
N GLY A 145 -27.96 20.85 -20.20
CA GLY A 145 -28.86 20.99 -19.04
C GLY A 145 -28.32 21.89 -17.92
N ASP A 146 -27.07 22.38 -18.05
CA ASP A 146 -26.44 23.33 -17.12
C ASP A 146 -25.73 24.51 -17.85
N GLU A 147 -26.23 24.87 -19.01
CA GLU A 147 -25.65 25.90 -19.90
C GLU A 147 -25.49 27.27 -19.22
N GLY A 148 -26.28 27.50 -18.19
CA GLY A 148 -26.20 28.74 -17.40
C GLY A 148 -24.88 28.93 -16.67
N GLY A 149 -24.15 27.84 -16.36
CA GLY A 149 -22.81 27.88 -15.76
C GLY A 149 -21.68 28.24 -16.71
N PHE A 150 -21.93 28.38 -18.02
CA PHE A 150 -20.89 28.76 -18.98
C PHE A 150 -20.35 30.15 -18.66
N PRO A 151 -19.02 30.39 -18.60
CA PRO A 151 -18.42 31.66 -18.19
C PRO A 151 -18.66 32.74 -19.25
N LYS A 152 -19.03 33.96 -18.81
CA LYS A 152 -19.27 35.10 -19.70
C LYS A 152 -18.01 35.85 -20.06
N ALA A 153 -17.06 35.91 -19.15
CA ALA A 153 -15.74 36.47 -19.38
C ALA A 153 -14.67 35.67 -18.61
N PHE A 154 -13.55 35.41 -19.29
CA PHE A 154 -12.46 34.62 -18.74
C PHE A 154 -11.14 34.92 -19.44
N ASP A 155 -10.03 34.56 -18.79
CA ASP A 155 -8.70 34.52 -19.35
C ASP A 155 -8.25 33.06 -19.52
N ILE A 156 -7.50 32.82 -20.62
CA ILE A 156 -6.69 31.61 -20.77
C ILE A 156 -5.26 31.98 -20.42
N LEU A 157 -4.73 31.33 -19.42
CA LEU A 157 -3.36 31.49 -18.94
C LEU A 157 -2.57 30.24 -19.27
N VAL A 158 -1.28 30.41 -19.49
CA VAL A 158 -0.36 29.32 -19.79
C VAL A 158 0.89 29.40 -18.91
N SER A 159 1.45 28.24 -18.58
CA SER A 159 2.66 28.13 -17.77
C SER A 159 3.50 26.92 -18.21
N ALA A 160 4.82 27.01 -18.00
CA ALA A 160 5.74 25.89 -18.19
C ALA A 160 5.89 25.04 -16.90
N ASP A 161 5.72 25.64 -15.72
CA ASP A 161 6.01 25.05 -14.40
C ASP A 161 4.79 24.90 -13.47
N GLY A 162 3.63 25.46 -13.86
CA GLY A 162 2.40 25.44 -13.06
C GLY A 162 2.35 26.51 -11.96
N VAL A 163 3.39 27.33 -11.83
CA VAL A 163 3.52 28.40 -10.82
C VAL A 163 3.45 29.78 -11.46
N ASP A 164 4.29 30.04 -12.45
CA ASP A 164 4.37 31.31 -13.16
C ASP A 164 3.48 31.29 -14.40
N TYR A 165 2.33 31.96 -14.33
CA TYR A 165 1.34 32.00 -15.41
C TYR A 165 1.38 33.34 -16.18
N THR A 166 1.25 33.26 -17.50
CA THR A 166 1.05 34.40 -18.39
C THR A 166 -0.29 34.31 -19.11
N THR A 167 -0.95 35.45 -19.31
CA THR A 167 -2.20 35.50 -20.06
C THR A 167 -1.94 35.32 -21.56
N ALA A 168 -2.44 34.24 -22.15
CA ALA A 168 -2.36 33.96 -23.58
C ALA A 168 -3.55 34.54 -24.35
N ALA A 169 -4.74 34.52 -23.76
CA ALA A 169 -5.94 35.11 -24.38
C ALA A 169 -6.93 35.64 -23.34
N THR A 170 -7.74 36.60 -23.75
CA THR A 170 -8.80 37.20 -22.94
C THR A 170 -10.11 37.17 -23.73
N VAL A 171 -11.17 36.61 -23.14
CA VAL A 171 -12.49 36.48 -23.76
C VAL A 171 -13.51 37.27 -22.95
N SER A 172 -14.44 37.97 -23.66
CA SER A 172 -15.53 38.70 -23.04
C SER A 172 -16.81 38.53 -23.87
N GLY A 173 -17.98 38.55 -23.21
CA GLY A 173 -19.26 38.39 -23.85
C GLY A 173 -19.52 36.99 -24.42
N ALA A 174 -18.88 35.98 -23.86
CA ALA A 174 -19.13 34.59 -24.25
C ALA A 174 -20.50 34.11 -23.77
N SER A 175 -21.08 33.15 -24.47
CA SER A 175 -22.38 32.56 -24.11
C SER A 175 -22.40 31.06 -24.49
N ALA A 176 -23.18 30.29 -23.76
CA ALA A 176 -23.37 28.87 -24.06
C ALA A 176 -23.98 28.63 -25.45
N GLU A 177 -24.90 29.50 -25.91
CA GLU A 177 -25.48 29.37 -27.26
C GLU A 177 -24.43 29.53 -28.36
N ALA A 178 -23.51 30.50 -28.20
CA ALA A 178 -22.43 30.71 -29.17
C ALA A 178 -21.37 29.57 -29.09
N ALA A 179 -21.28 28.88 -27.95
CA ALA A 179 -20.33 27.83 -27.66
C ALA A 179 -20.84 26.40 -27.88
N LYS A 180 -22.09 26.20 -28.33
CA LYS A 180 -22.75 24.90 -28.43
C LYS A 180 -21.96 23.87 -29.26
N ASP A 181 -21.26 24.33 -30.32
CA ASP A 181 -20.42 23.53 -31.20
C ASP A 181 -18.91 23.68 -30.87
N GLY A 182 -18.59 24.24 -29.70
CA GLY A 182 -17.24 24.55 -29.22
C GLY A 182 -16.85 26.01 -29.47
N LEU A 183 -16.59 26.76 -28.40
CA LEU A 183 -15.95 28.09 -28.46
C LEU A 183 -14.47 27.94 -28.64
N THR A 184 -13.95 28.26 -29.82
CA THR A 184 -12.51 28.23 -30.09
C THR A 184 -11.85 29.52 -29.63
N VAL A 185 -10.71 29.38 -28.91
CA VAL A 185 -9.87 30.53 -28.49
C VAL A 185 -8.45 30.26 -28.98
N GLU A 186 -8.01 31.06 -29.97
CA GLU A 186 -6.68 30.94 -30.59
C GLU A 186 -5.59 31.37 -29.58
N LEU A 187 -4.50 30.59 -29.50
CA LEU A 187 -3.34 30.87 -28.65
C LEU A 187 -2.07 31.03 -29.47
N GLY A 188 -2.10 30.72 -30.77
CA GLY A 188 -1.02 31.00 -31.73
C GLY A 188 0.26 30.18 -31.56
N GLY A 189 0.17 28.96 -31.04
CA GLY A 189 1.30 28.05 -30.88
C GLY A 189 2.20 28.43 -29.69
N VAL A 190 1.61 28.90 -28.58
CA VAL A 190 2.34 29.23 -27.36
C VAL A 190 2.87 27.97 -26.68
N GLU A 191 4.12 28.01 -26.25
CA GLU A 191 4.74 26.88 -25.51
C GLU A 191 4.18 26.80 -24.10
N ALA A 192 3.57 25.68 -23.72
CA ALA A 192 2.97 25.49 -22.41
C ALA A 192 2.90 24.01 -22.03
N ARG A 193 3.09 23.71 -20.74
CA ARG A 193 2.69 22.46 -20.09
C ARG A 193 1.34 22.62 -19.39
N PHE A 194 1.11 23.75 -18.74
CA PHE A 194 -0.12 24.03 -18.00
C PHE A 194 -0.96 25.04 -18.75
N VAL A 195 -2.25 24.71 -18.91
CA VAL A 195 -3.26 25.60 -19.52
C VAL A 195 -4.36 25.83 -18.51
N LYS A 196 -4.59 27.08 -18.10
CA LYS A 196 -5.52 27.47 -17.04
C LYS A 196 -6.64 28.35 -17.59
N LEU A 197 -7.88 28.05 -17.27
CA LEU A 197 -9.00 28.96 -17.43
C LEU A 197 -9.25 29.70 -16.11
N LEU A 198 -9.25 31.02 -16.12
CA LEU A 198 -9.57 31.87 -14.96
C LEU A 198 -10.78 32.73 -15.29
N THR A 199 -11.86 32.58 -14.53
CA THR A 199 -13.10 33.35 -14.75
C THR A 199 -12.93 34.81 -14.30
N ARG A 200 -13.53 35.73 -15.05
CA ARG A 200 -13.71 37.14 -14.72
C ARG A 200 -15.19 37.51 -14.59
N GLU A 201 -16.08 36.79 -15.26
CA GLU A 201 -17.53 36.89 -15.08
C GLU A 201 -18.16 35.49 -15.19
N LEU A 202 -18.77 35.05 -14.10
CA LEU A 202 -19.40 33.76 -13.98
C LEU A 202 -20.77 33.70 -14.67
N GLY A 203 -21.16 32.50 -15.05
CA GLY A 203 -22.52 32.20 -15.50
C GLY A 203 -23.54 32.14 -14.37
N GLU A 204 -24.82 32.00 -14.74
CA GLU A 204 -25.97 31.89 -13.82
C GLU A 204 -27.02 30.96 -14.39
N GLY A 205 -27.25 29.83 -13.74
CA GLY A 205 -28.33 28.93 -14.16
C GLY A 205 -29.72 29.41 -13.78
N ALA A 206 -30.69 29.24 -14.67
CA ALA A 206 -32.07 29.67 -14.46
C ALA A 206 -32.73 29.12 -13.18
N ASN A 207 -32.29 27.93 -12.73
CA ASN A 207 -32.85 27.21 -11.57
C ASN A 207 -31.87 27.10 -10.39
N ARG A 208 -30.73 27.82 -10.42
CA ARG A 208 -29.69 27.76 -9.38
C ARG A 208 -29.58 29.12 -8.67
N LYS A 209 -29.24 29.07 -7.37
CA LYS A 209 -29.26 30.28 -6.53
C LYS A 209 -27.97 31.11 -6.59
N GLY A 210 -26.90 30.58 -7.17
CA GLY A 210 -25.59 31.22 -7.17
C GLY A 210 -25.02 31.42 -8.57
N LYS A 211 -23.86 32.03 -8.59
CA LYS A 211 -22.99 32.16 -9.76
C LYS A 211 -21.97 31.05 -9.71
N TYR A 212 -21.65 30.41 -10.85
CA TYR A 212 -20.77 29.27 -10.93
C TYR A 212 -20.16 29.13 -12.33
N LEU A 213 -19.10 28.33 -12.41
CA LEU A 213 -18.48 27.87 -13.64
C LEU A 213 -18.91 26.44 -13.91
N ALA A 214 -19.46 26.14 -15.09
CA ALA A 214 -19.72 24.78 -15.54
C ALA A 214 -19.40 24.62 -17.04
N LEU A 215 -18.71 23.50 -17.37
CA LEU A 215 -18.35 23.10 -18.72
C LEU A 215 -18.49 21.58 -18.85
N SER A 216 -18.86 21.07 -20.03
CA SER A 216 -18.75 19.65 -20.33
C SER A 216 -17.32 19.28 -20.69
N GLU A 217 -16.67 20.08 -21.55
CA GLU A 217 -15.33 19.81 -22.03
C GLU A 217 -14.49 21.07 -22.13
N PHE A 218 -13.20 20.92 -21.86
CA PHE A 218 -12.14 21.86 -22.17
C PHE A 218 -11.03 21.14 -22.91
N GLU A 219 -11.00 21.31 -24.22
CA GLU A 219 -10.04 20.68 -25.11
C GLU A 219 -8.84 21.60 -25.34
N VAL A 220 -7.65 21.03 -25.42
CA VAL A 220 -6.40 21.74 -25.74
C VAL A 220 -5.82 21.13 -26.99
N TYR A 221 -5.60 21.95 -28.02
CA TYR A 221 -5.12 21.50 -29.32
C TYR A 221 -3.66 21.88 -29.56
N ALA A 222 -2.86 20.88 -29.94
CA ALA A 222 -1.45 21.04 -30.28
C ALA A 222 -1.08 20.16 -31.46
N PRO A 223 -0.03 20.50 -32.24
CA PRO A 223 0.51 19.65 -33.29
C PRO A 223 0.92 18.29 -32.76
N ILE A 224 0.60 17.24 -33.51
CA ILE A 224 0.99 15.87 -33.23
C ILE A 224 1.60 15.23 -34.47
N ASP A 225 2.13 14.06 -34.36
CA ASP A 225 2.64 13.23 -35.44
C ASP A 225 2.21 11.76 -35.26
N THR A 226 2.55 10.93 -36.24
CA THR A 226 2.18 9.50 -36.20
C THR A 226 2.88 8.72 -35.11
N ALA A 227 3.98 9.21 -34.52
CA ALA A 227 4.64 8.61 -33.37
C ALA A 227 3.97 8.97 -32.03
N SER A 228 3.08 9.95 -32.04
CA SER A 228 2.36 10.42 -30.85
C SER A 228 0.83 10.32 -30.97
N ASN A 229 0.34 9.72 -32.07
CA ASN A 229 -1.09 9.63 -32.35
C ASN A 229 -1.81 8.46 -31.63
N MET A 230 -1.13 7.33 -31.49
CA MET A 230 -1.69 6.11 -30.89
C MET A 230 -1.56 6.14 -29.37
N ILE A 231 -2.67 6.03 -28.67
CA ILE A 231 -2.71 5.99 -27.20
C ILE A 231 -2.94 4.57 -26.72
N LEU A 232 -1.99 4.09 -25.92
CA LEU A 232 -2.03 2.78 -25.32
C LEU A 232 -2.74 2.82 -23.95
N ASN A 233 -3.22 1.65 -23.52
CA ASN A 233 -3.66 1.47 -22.14
C ASN A 233 -2.51 1.66 -21.11
N ARG A 234 -1.25 1.51 -21.56
CA ARG A 234 -0.04 1.61 -20.75
C ARG A 234 1.08 2.29 -21.56
N HIS A 235 1.71 3.30 -20.97
CA HIS A 235 2.89 3.97 -21.54
C HIS A 235 4.14 3.75 -20.69
N ASP A 236 3.97 3.53 -19.39
CA ASP A 236 5.02 3.19 -18.44
C ASP A 236 4.53 2.02 -17.58
N ILE A 237 5.33 0.98 -17.46
CA ILE A 237 5.05 -0.17 -16.60
C ILE A 237 6.32 -0.63 -15.89
N TRP A 238 6.17 -1.19 -14.71
CA TRP A 238 7.22 -1.98 -14.09
C TRP A 238 6.69 -3.38 -13.76
N LEU A 239 7.55 -4.37 -13.95
CA LEU A 239 7.25 -5.77 -13.74
C LEU A 239 8.29 -6.35 -12.79
N PHE A 240 7.89 -7.34 -12.02
CA PHE A 240 8.84 -8.17 -11.31
C PHE A 240 9.34 -9.29 -12.21
N LYS A 241 10.59 -9.73 -11.97
CA LYS A 241 11.15 -10.92 -12.59
C LYS A 241 10.47 -12.17 -12.06
N ASN A 242 9.17 -12.26 -12.41
CA ASN A 242 8.29 -13.37 -12.07
C ASN A 242 7.44 -13.66 -13.32
N PRO A 243 7.35 -14.89 -13.82
CA PRO A 243 6.57 -15.23 -15.01
C PRO A 243 5.08 -14.87 -14.88
N ASP A 244 4.57 -14.71 -13.67
CA ASP A 244 3.15 -14.35 -13.44
C ASP A 244 2.88 -12.83 -13.56
N THR A 245 3.89 -11.97 -13.55
CA THR A 245 3.73 -10.51 -13.72
C THR A 245 3.82 -10.13 -15.20
N THR A 246 2.77 -10.34 -15.95
CA THR A 246 2.69 -9.99 -17.36
C THR A 246 1.75 -8.81 -17.58
N GLN A 247 1.93 -8.06 -18.67
CA GLN A 247 1.08 -6.92 -19.01
C GLN A 247 0.64 -6.97 -20.47
N GLN A 248 -0.68 -6.89 -20.70
CA GLN A 248 -1.25 -6.76 -22.03
C GLN A 248 -1.28 -5.31 -22.48
N LEU A 249 -0.71 -5.00 -23.65
CA LEU A 249 -0.87 -3.71 -24.31
C LEU A 249 -2.10 -3.70 -25.22
N GLU A 250 -2.85 -2.59 -25.17
CA GLU A 250 -4.02 -2.33 -26.00
C GLU A 250 -4.03 -0.87 -26.48
N ILE A 251 -4.59 -0.62 -27.68
CA ILE A 251 -4.84 0.74 -28.16
C ILE A 251 -6.20 1.19 -27.63
N LEU A 252 -6.23 2.31 -26.90
CA LEU A 252 -7.45 2.90 -26.39
C LEU A 252 -8.14 3.80 -27.44
N TYR A 253 -7.38 4.68 -28.08
CA TYR A 253 -7.88 5.61 -29.11
C TYR A 253 -6.72 6.25 -29.89
N TYR A 254 -7.05 6.89 -31.03
CA TYR A 254 -6.16 7.78 -31.76
C TYR A 254 -6.47 9.24 -31.43
N ARG A 255 -5.45 10.03 -31.21
CA ARG A 255 -5.55 11.44 -30.80
C ARG A 255 -6.15 12.33 -31.88
N ASP A 256 -5.91 12.03 -33.16
CA ASP A 256 -6.51 12.75 -34.29
C ASP A 256 -8.00 12.46 -34.50
N GLY A 257 -8.61 11.62 -33.65
CA GLY A 257 -10.00 11.25 -33.72
C GLY A 257 -10.31 10.11 -34.71
N THR A 258 -9.30 9.50 -35.30
CA THR A 258 -9.47 8.30 -36.13
C THR A 258 -9.99 7.16 -35.25
N ALA A 259 -10.98 6.42 -35.70
CA ALA A 259 -11.50 5.26 -34.97
C ALA A 259 -10.48 4.12 -34.97
N VAL A 260 -10.34 3.45 -33.83
CA VAL A 260 -9.53 2.23 -33.73
C VAL A 260 -10.17 1.14 -34.61
N ASP A 261 -9.41 0.61 -35.57
CA ASP A 261 -9.84 -0.51 -36.38
C ASP A 261 -9.62 -1.83 -35.61
N PRO A 262 -10.68 -2.55 -35.20
CA PRO A 262 -10.53 -3.82 -34.50
C PRO A 262 -9.83 -4.91 -35.33
N ALA A 263 -9.74 -4.73 -36.67
CA ALA A 263 -9.06 -5.63 -37.58
C ALA A 263 -7.62 -5.21 -37.88
N ALA A 264 -7.14 -4.11 -37.33
CA ALA A 264 -5.76 -3.65 -37.53
C ALA A 264 -4.76 -4.74 -37.11
N LYS A 265 -3.83 -5.07 -38.00
CA LYS A 265 -2.73 -5.98 -37.70
C LYS A 265 -1.65 -5.22 -36.96
N LEU A 266 -1.69 -5.28 -35.65
CA LEU A 266 -0.68 -4.71 -34.80
C LEU A 266 0.63 -5.51 -34.89
N LYS A 267 1.76 -4.82 -34.90
CA LYS A 267 3.08 -5.41 -34.76
C LYS A 267 3.73 -4.84 -33.51
N PHE A 268 4.39 -5.72 -32.77
CA PHE A 268 5.08 -5.38 -31.52
C PHE A 268 6.58 -5.68 -31.65
N ALA A 269 7.40 -4.89 -30.98
CA ALA A 269 8.84 -5.10 -30.90
C ALA A 269 9.36 -4.59 -29.55
N THR A 270 10.39 -5.23 -29.03
CA THR A 270 11.13 -4.76 -27.86
C THR A 270 12.55 -4.40 -28.27
N LEU A 271 13.14 -3.36 -27.65
CA LEU A 271 14.53 -3.00 -27.90
C LEU A 271 15.51 -3.97 -27.25
N ASP A 272 15.15 -4.53 -26.08
CA ASP A 272 15.98 -5.54 -25.41
C ASP A 272 15.13 -6.70 -24.89
N ALA A 273 15.11 -7.78 -25.67
CA ALA A 273 14.40 -8.99 -25.31
C ALA A 273 15.05 -9.76 -24.13
N ASN A 274 16.24 -9.36 -23.65
CA ASN A 274 16.82 -9.91 -22.43
C ASN A 274 16.23 -9.23 -21.19
N VAL A 275 15.61 -8.06 -21.31
CA VAL A 275 14.91 -7.37 -20.24
C VAL A 275 13.43 -7.75 -20.26
N ALA A 276 12.73 -7.50 -21.34
CA ALA A 276 11.33 -7.88 -21.50
C ALA A 276 11.05 -8.36 -22.93
N ALA A 277 10.33 -9.46 -23.05
CA ALA A 277 9.81 -9.97 -24.33
C ALA A 277 8.38 -9.45 -24.55
N VAL A 278 7.96 -9.37 -25.81
CA VAL A 278 6.56 -9.10 -26.19
C VAL A 278 6.11 -10.11 -27.22
N ASP A 279 4.91 -10.66 -27.06
CA ASP A 279 4.34 -11.60 -28.01
C ASP A 279 3.60 -10.90 -29.17
N GLU A 280 3.12 -11.68 -30.14
CA GLU A 280 2.38 -11.18 -31.30
C GLU A 280 1.04 -10.53 -30.94
N LYS A 281 0.54 -10.73 -29.72
CA LYS A 281 -0.72 -10.16 -29.20
C LYS A 281 -0.48 -8.95 -28.31
N GLY A 282 0.80 -8.57 -28.06
CA GLY A 282 1.15 -7.45 -27.21
C GLY A 282 1.27 -7.80 -25.72
N LEU A 283 1.37 -9.10 -25.37
CA LEU A 283 1.63 -9.51 -24.01
C LEU A 283 3.11 -9.30 -23.67
N ILE A 284 3.40 -8.43 -22.72
CA ILE A 284 4.76 -8.15 -22.21
C ILE A 284 5.08 -9.14 -21.09
N ILE A 285 6.26 -9.77 -21.19
CA ILE A 285 6.74 -10.81 -20.28
C ILE A 285 8.13 -10.41 -19.76
N PRO A 286 8.38 -10.33 -18.44
CA PRO A 286 9.68 -10.01 -17.89
C PRO A 286 10.67 -11.17 -18.11
N VAL A 287 11.88 -10.86 -18.54
CA VAL A 287 12.94 -11.82 -18.82
C VAL A 287 14.15 -11.65 -17.93
N GLY A 288 14.65 -10.43 -17.78
CA GLY A 288 15.78 -10.08 -16.95
C GLY A 288 15.63 -8.68 -16.34
N LEU A 289 16.46 -8.35 -15.37
CA LEU A 289 16.45 -7.03 -14.73
C LEU A 289 16.91 -5.94 -15.67
N GLY A 290 16.31 -4.74 -15.57
CA GLY A 290 16.70 -3.58 -16.34
C GLY A 290 15.52 -2.83 -16.94
N GLU A 291 15.79 -1.95 -17.89
CA GLU A 291 14.82 -1.11 -18.58
C GLU A 291 14.87 -1.37 -20.07
N THR A 292 13.71 -1.33 -20.72
CA THR A 292 13.60 -1.43 -22.18
C THR A 292 12.34 -0.71 -22.68
N ASP A 293 12.27 -0.44 -23.97
CA ASP A 293 11.07 0.07 -24.61
C ASP A 293 10.39 -1.02 -25.44
N VAL A 294 9.09 -1.14 -25.30
CA VAL A 294 8.22 -1.96 -26.14
C VAL A 294 7.42 -1.06 -27.07
N TYR A 295 7.52 -1.30 -28.35
CA TYR A 295 6.87 -0.54 -29.41
C TYR A 295 5.70 -1.32 -30.00
N VAL A 296 4.67 -0.58 -30.38
CA VAL A 296 3.53 -1.11 -31.13
C VAL A 296 3.22 -0.20 -32.32
N THR A 297 2.92 -0.82 -33.46
CA THR A 297 2.52 -0.10 -34.68
C THR A 297 1.34 -0.77 -35.37
N ASP A 298 0.47 0.03 -36.00
CA ASP A 298 -0.58 -0.40 -36.94
C ASP A 298 -0.11 -0.32 -38.39
N GLY A 299 1.18 0.00 -38.63
CA GLY A 299 1.80 0.21 -39.93
C GLY A 299 1.83 1.68 -40.38
N THR A 300 1.10 2.58 -39.72
CA THR A 300 1.07 4.03 -39.98
C THR A 300 1.48 4.81 -38.74
N ASN A 301 0.97 4.44 -37.58
CA ASN A 301 1.26 5.05 -36.30
C ASN A 301 2.20 4.18 -35.48
N LEU A 302 2.91 4.78 -34.54
CA LEU A 302 3.80 4.12 -33.61
C LEU A 302 3.47 4.60 -32.20
N ALA A 303 3.50 3.71 -31.23
CA ALA A 303 3.50 4.09 -29.81
C ALA A 303 4.57 3.31 -29.06
N VAL A 304 4.98 3.83 -27.93
CA VAL A 304 5.99 3.23 -27.04
C VAL A 304 5.41 3.03 -25.64
N CYS A 305 5.78 1.90 -25.04
CA CYS A 305 5.58 1.62 -23.63
C CYS A 305 6.95 1.39 -23.00
N HIS A 306 7.32 2.21 -22.04
CA HIS A 306 8.53 2.03 -21.25
C HIS A 306 8.33 0.91 -20.23
N VAL A 307 9.27 -0.02 -20.12
CA VAL A 307 9.20 -1.21 -19.26
C VAL A 307 10.42 -1.28 -18.36
N GLU A 308 10.22 -1.22 -17.06
CA GLU A 308 11.22 -1.53 -16.04
C GLU A 308 10.94 -2.92 -15.46
N VAL A 309 11.95 -3.82 -15.53
CA VAL A 309 11.90 -5.12 -14.85
C VAL A 309 12.83 -5.11 -13.66
N LYS A 310 12.28 -5.35 -12.48
CA LYS A 310 13.00 -5.29 -11.20
C LYS A 310 12.77 -6.51 -10.32
N GLU A 311 13.69 -6.75 -9.41
CA GLU A 311 13.46 -7.65 -8.28
C GLU A 311 13.00 -6.84 -7.08
N GLU A 312 12.18 -7.46 -6.25
CA GLU A 312 11.91 -6.91 -4.95
C GLU A 312 13.15 -7.09 -4.06
N THR A 313 13.81 -5.99 -3.75
CA THR A 313 14.97 -6.00 -2.85
C THR A 313 14.55 -5.62 -1.44
N ARG A 314 15.07 -6.37 -0.45
CA ARG A 314 14.96 -6.05 0.98
C ARG A 314 16.33 -5.64 1.52
N ASP A 315 17.11 -4.97 0.70
CA ASP A 315 18.47 -4.55 0.98
C ASP A 315 18.55 -3.23 1.74
N ASP A 316 17.40 -2.64 2.07
CA ASP A 316 17.33 -1.35 2.75
C ASP A 316 16.03 -1.18 3.55
N PHE A 317 16.07 -0.34 4.60
CA PHE A 317 14.86 0.10 5.31
C PHE A 317 14.09 1.14 4.50
N ARG A 318 12.75 1.04 4.48
CA ARG A 318 11.89 1.96 3.75
C ARG A 318 11.46 3.14 4.61
N ILE A 319 11.47 4.33 4.00
CA ILE A 319 11.05 5.56 4.65
C ILE A 319 9.81 6.09 3.94
N SER A 320 8.71 6.18 4.66
CA SER A 320 7.47 6.74 4.14
C SER A 320 7.01 7.94 4.95
N ALA A 321 6.05 8.66 4.40
CA ALA A 321 5.37 9.72 5.08
C ALA A 321 3.85 9.58 4.94
N PHE A 322 3.17 9.75 6.07
CA PHE A 322 1.74 9.85 6.12
C PHE A 322 1.34 11.20 5.57
N TYR A 323 0.75 11.15 4.39
CA TYR A 323 0.41 12.31 3.61
C TYR A 323 -1.08 12.57 3.73
N HIS A 324 -1.42 13.66 4.34
CA HIS A 324 -2.79 14.11 4.38
C HIS A 324 -3.00 15.06 3.20
N SER A 325 -3.85 14.69 2.23
CA SER A 325 -4.20 15.49 1.04
C SER A 325 -4.93 16.77 1.42
N ASN A 326 -4.30 17.60 2.20
CA ASN A 326 -4.89 18.80 2.77
C ASN A 326 -4.39 20.06 2.09
N PHE A 327 -4.23 19.98 0.75
CA PHE A 327 -3.85 21.13 -0.05
C PHE A 327 -4.97 22.17 -0.07
N ALA A 328 -4.60 23.41 0.15
CA ALA A 328 -5.53 24.53 -0.06
C ALA A 328 -5.73 24.80 -1.55
N TYR A 329 -4.68 24.56 -2.35
CA TYR A 329 -4.69 24.75 -3.80
C TYR A 329 -4.00 23.58 -4.47
N PRO A 330 -4.55 23.03 -5.55
CA PRO A 330 -4.02 21.84 -6.20
C PRO A 330 -2.62 22.04 -6.82
N GLU A 331 -2.21 23.25 -7.16
CA GLU A 331 -0.87 23.58 -7.64
C GLU A 331 0.23 23.32 -6.60
N GLN A 332 -0.14 23.16 -5.33
CA GLN A 332 0.78 22.91 -4.24
C GLN A 332 1.21 21.44 -4.16
N ILE A 333 0.49 20.51 -4.82
CA ILE A 333 0.81 19.07 -4.81
C ILE A 333 2.26 18.80 -5.27
N PRO A 334 2.73 19.27 -6.43
CA PRO A 334 4.09 19.02 -6.87
C PRO A 334 5.15 19.61 -5.91
N VAL A 335 4.88 20.77 -5.34
CA VAL A 335 5.83 21.47 -4.45
C VAL A 335 5.99 20.70 -3.14
N GLY A 336 4.87 20.29 -2.52
CA GLY A 336 4.89 19.55 -1.24
C GLY A 336 5.56 18.17 -1.39
N LEU A 337 5.23 17.43 -2.44
CA LEU A 337 5.83 16.12 -2.73
C LEU A 337 7.33 16.23 -3.01
N LYS A 338 7.77 17.29 -3.72
CA LYS A 338 9.19 17.54 -3.97
C LYS A 338 9.98 17.78 -2.68
N ILE A 339 9.45 18.57 -1.73
CA ILE A 339 10.08 18.80 -0.43
C ILE A 339 10.26 17.48 0.33
N LEU A 340 9.26 16.60 0.30
CA LEU A 340 9.35 15.28 0.95
C LEU A 340 10.40 14.39 0.28
N ALA A 341 10.46 14.35 -1.05
CA ALA A 341 11.48 13.62 -1.79
C ALA A 341 12.90 14.12 -1.46
N GLU A 342 13.11 15.43 -1.45
CA GLU A 342 14.38 16.07 -1.06
C GLU A 342 14.73 15.79 0.41
N GLY A 343 13.71 15.57 1.27
CA GLY A 343 13.84 15.15 2.67
C GLY A 343 14.21 13.68 2.86
N GLY A 344 14.29 12.90 1.79
CA GLY A 344 14.64 11.47 1.84
C GLY A 344 13.45 10.54 2.09
N VAL A 345 12.22 11.02 1.92
CA VAL A 345 11.01 10.17 1.87
C VAL A 345 11.01 9.42 0.55
N GLU A 346 10.70 8.14 0.58
CA GLU A 346 10.73 7.25 -0.59
C GLU A 346 9.34 6.94 -1.12
N TYR A 347 8.32 6.94 -0.24
CA TYR A 347 6.95 6.79 -0.69
C TYR A 347 5.94 7.49 0.23
N ILE A 348 4.78 7.76 -0.34
CA ILE A 348 3.70 8.53 0.27
C ILE A 348 2.50 7.63 0.49
N GLU A 349 1.92 7.69 1.68
CA GLU A 349 0.63 7.07 2.02
C GLU A 349 -0.43 8.16 2.06
N ASP A 350 -1.38 8.10 1.13
CA ASP A 350 -2.45 9.09 1.07
C ASP A 350 -3.74 8.53 1.65
N THR A 351 -4.34 9.28 2.54
CA THR A 351 -5.56 8.87 3.25
C THR A 351 -6.83 9.39 2.62
N ARG A 352 -6.72 10.17 1.54
CA ARG A 352 -7.86 10.76 0.83
C ARG A 352 -7.65 10.77 -0.66
N SER A 353 -8.68 10.38 -1.40
CA SER A 353 -8.73 10.50 -2.86
C SER A 353 -9.15 11.88 -3.36
N VAL A 354 -9.67 12.75 -2.46
CA VAL A 354 -10.22 14.04 -2.78
C VAL A 354 -9.58 15.13 -1.94
N ASP A 355 -9.09 16.21 -2.60
CA ASP A 355 -8.54 17.38 -1.93
C ASP A 355 -9.62 18.31 -1.32
N ARG A 356 -9.20 19.41 -0.70
CA ARG A 356 -10.12 20.38 -0.09
C ARG A 356 -10.98 21.14 -1.12
N ALA A 357 -10.49 21.27 -2.33
CA ALA A 357 -11.23 21.92 -3.42
C ALA A 357 -12.25 20.98 -4.06
N GLY A 358 -12.29 19.70 -3.67
CA GLY A 358 -13.21 18.69 -4.21
C GLY A 358 -12.67 17.96 -5.44
N ASN A 359 -11.38 18.10 -5.77
CA ASN A 359 -10.79 17.37 -6.89
C ASN A 359 -10.43 15.93 -6.50
N HIS A 360 -10.69 14.99 -7.38
CA HIS A 360 -10.03 13.68 -7.33
C HIS A 360 -8.55 13.84 -7.71
N ILE A 361 -7.65 13.51 -6.79
CA ILE A 361 -6.23 13.81 -6.92
C ILE A 361 -5.32 12.57 -6.98
N SER A 362 -5.84 11.38 -6.67
CA SER A 362 -4.99 10.18 -6.52
C SER A 362 -4.14 9.90 -7.76
N MET A 363 -4.71 9.97 -8.97
CA MET A 363 -3.97 9.76 -10.21
C MET A 363 -2.96 10.87 -10.51
N TYR A 364 -3.30 12.11 -10.16
CA TYR A 364 -2.36 13.23 -10.32
C TYR A 364 -1.21 13.16 -9.31
N SER A 365 -1.51 12.86 -8.04
CA SER A 365 -0.47 12.65 -7.03
C SER A 365 0.47 11.51 -7.40
N LEU A 366 -0.07 10.40 -7.91
CA LEU A 366 0.73 9.28 -8.41
C LEU A 366 1.61 9.70 -9.59
N PHE A 367 1.06 10.43 -10.57
CA PHE A 367 1.84 10.97 -11.69
C PHE A 367 2.99 11.88 -11.21
N VAL A 368 2.73 12.77 -10.24
CA VAL A 368 3.77 13.64 -9.68
C VAL A 368 4.82 12.82 -8.93
N CYS A 369 4.40 11.79 -8.18
CA CYS A 369 5.31 10.87 -7.52
C CYS A 369 6.21 10.14 -8.52
N ASP A 370 5.67 9.64 -9.63
CA ASP A 370 6.44 9.03 -10.73
C ASP A 370 7.53 9.98 -11.24
N GLN A 371 7.20 11.26 -11.45
CA GLN A 371 8.15 12.28 -11.91
C GLN A 371 9.27 12.58 -10.89
N LEU A 372 9.00 12.37 -9.60
CA LEU A 372 9.95 12.61 -8.51
C LEU A 372 10.71 11.36 -8.07
N GLY A 373 10.41 10.19 -8.63
CA GLY A 373 10.96 8.91 -8.21
C GLY A 373 10.43 8.44 -6.84
N LEU A 374 9.25 8.92 -6.46
CA LEU A 374 8.53 8.50 -5.24
C LEU A 374 7.57 7.37 -5.56
N ALA A 375 7.41 6.44 -4.62
CA ALA A 375 6.27 5.54 -4.63
C ALA A 375 5.05 6.20 -3.97
N TYR A 376 3.85 5.74 -4.31
CA TYR A 376 2.59 6.29 -3.84
C TYR A 376 1.55 5.19 -3.60
N SER A 377 0.87 5.30 -2.46
CA SER A 377 -0.25 4.42 -2.10
C SER A 377 -1.52 5.26 -1.93
N PRO A 378 -2.41 5.31 -2.93
CA PRO A 378 -3.67 6.03 -2.84
C PRO A 378 -4.64 5.35 -1.88
N ASN A 379 -5.56 6.14 -1.31
CA ASN A 379 -6.81 5.68 -0.75
C ASN A 379 -7.92 6.11 -1.73
N ASP A 380 -8.50 5.16 -2.46
CA ASP A 380 -9.48 5.48 -3.50
C ASP A 380 -10.66 4.50 -3.53
N PRO A 381 -11.45 4.41 -2.45
CA PRO A 381 -12.80 3.92 -2.60
C PRO A 381 -13.63 5.00 -3.31
N GLU A 382 -14.09 4.72 -4.53
CA GLU A 382 -14.94 5.66 -5.26
C GLU A 382 -16.22 5.95 -4.48
N GLY A 383 -16.39 7.21 -4.10
CA GLY A 383 -17.52 7.66 -3.29
C GLY A 383 -17.25 7.52 -1.78
N SER A 384 -18.32 7.50 -0.98
CA SER A 384 -18.26 7.46 0.49
C SER A 384 -18.27 6.04 1.08
N HIS A 385 -18.01 5.01 0.26
CA HIS A 385 -18.04 3.62 0.71
C HIS A 385 -16.68 3.19 1.24
N SER A 386 -16.66 2.49 2.37
CA SER A 386 -15.44 1.85 2.85
C SER A 386 -15.12 0.61 2.03
N PHE A 387 -13.86 0.19 1.99
CA PHE A 387 -13.46 -1.08 1.36
C PHE A 387 -14.24 -2.29 1.91
N LEU A 388 -14.79 -2.20 3.12
CA LEU A 388 -15.58 -3.28 3.75
C LEU A 388 -16.96 -3.46 3.12
N GLU A 389 -17.48 -2.43 2.44
CA GLU A 389 -18.79 -2.46 1.76
C GLU A 389 -18.69 -2.91 0.31
N MET A 390 -17.43 -3.02 -0.21
CA MET A 390 -17.14 -3.39 -1.59
C MET A 390 -17.04 -4.92 -1.74
N LYS A 391 -17.36 -5.39 -2.94
CA LYS A 391 -17.07 -6.75 -3.36
C LYS A 391 -15.60 -6.87 -3.75
N ASP A 392 -15.10 -8.10 -3.76
CA ASP A 392 -13.70 -8.38 -4.11
C ASP A 392 -13.34 -7.87 -5.50
N GLU A 393 -14.23 -8.01 -6.49
CA GLU A 393 -14.01 -7.52 -7.85
C GLU A 393 -13.93 -5.98 -7.91
N GLU A 394 -14.69 -5.28 -7.07
CA GLU A 394 -14.67 -3.81 -6.98
C GLU A 394 -13.36 -3.32 -6.35
N ILE A 395 -12.87 -3.99 -5.29
CA ILE A 395 -11.58 -3.70 -4.67
C ILE A 395 -10.45 -3.93 -5.66
N LEU A 396 -10.45 -5.07 -6.36
CA LEU A 396 -9.42 -5.39 -7.36
C LEU A 396 -9.48 -4.47 -8.57
N ALA A 397 -10.66 -3.93 -8.93
CA ALA A 397 -10.77 -2.93 -9.98
C ALA A 397 -10.06 -1.62 -9.61
N ILE A 398 -10.10 -1.22 -8.32
CA ILE A 398 -9.33 -0.08 -7.82
C ILE A 398 -7.83 -0.36 -7.94
N VAL A 399 -7.36 -1.53 -7.52
CA VAL A 399 -5.95 -1.91 -7.66
C VAL A 399 -5.51 -1.82 -9.12
N LYS A 400 -6.28 -2.42 -10.04
CA LYS A 400 -6.02 -2.44 -11.48
C LYS A 400 -6.00 -1.06 -12.13
N LYS A 401 -6.74 -0.09 -11.57
CA LYS A 401 -6.73 1.30 -12.03
C LYS A 401 -5.34 1.94 -11.91
N TYR A 402 -4.57 1.55 -10.89
CA TYR A 402 -3.27 2.15 -10.56
C TYR A 402 -2.06 1.26 -10.88
N GLU A 403 -2.20 -0.07 -10.95
CA GLU A 403 -1.09 -1.04 -10.98
C GLU A 403 -0.07 -0.88 -12.13
N ASN A 404 -0.37 -0.03 -13.07
CA ASN A 404 0.42 0.18 -14.29
C ASN A 404 1.25 1.46 -14.27
N ARG A 405 1.34 2.11 -13.11
CA ARG A 405 2.19 3.26 -12.88
C ARG A 405 3.41 2.84 -12.08
N ALA A 406 4.59 3.27 -12.52
CA ALA A 406 5.87 2.92 -11.88
C ALA A 406 5.92 3.28 -10.38
N GLY A 407 5.27 4.38 -9.98
CA GLY A 407 5.18 4.79 -8.58
C GLY A 407 4.08 4.11 -7.77
N PHE A 408 3.22 3.28 -8.36
CA PHE A 408 2.18 2.59 -7.59
C PHE A 408 2.79 1.47 -6.75
N TYR A 409 2.62 1.57 -5.44
CA TYR A 409 3.24 0.65 -4.48
C TYR A 409 2.24 -0.17 -3.68
N GLY A 410 0.99 0.27 -3.61
CA GLY A 410 -0.09 -0.39 -2.89
C GLY A 410 -1.30 0.51 -2.70
N ILE A 411 -2.19 0.10 -1.82
CA ILE A 411 -3.42 0.83 -1.47
C ILE A 411 -3.40 1.16 0.02
N TYR A 412 -3.74 2.38 0.38
CA TYR A 412 -4.00 2.76 1.77
C TYR A 412 -5.44 2.38 2.12
N LEU A 413 -5.62 1.50 3.10
CA LEU A 413 -6.93 0.93 3.43
C LEU A 413 -7.67 1.74 4.47
N GLN A 414 -7.05 1.96 5.64
CA GLN A 414 -7.72 2.59 6.78
C GLN A 414 -6.72 3.08 7.82
N ASP A 415 -7.13 4.13 8.54
CA ASP A 415 -6.46 4.66 9.72
C ASP A 415 -7.17 4.16 10.98
N GLU A 416 -6.41 3.55 11.89
CA GLU A 416 -6.81 3.11 13.22
C GLU A 416 -8.17 2.36 13.29
N PRO A 417 -8.36 1.24 12.53
CA PRO A 417 -9.62 0.50 12.58
C PRO A 417 -9.83 -0.13 13.97
N HIS A 418 -11.07 -0.03 14.46
CA HIS A 418 -11.48 -0.59 15.75
C HIS A 418 -12.10 -1.98 15.59
N ASP A 419 -13.42 -2.09 15.71
CA ASP A 419 -14.15 -3.36 15.65
C ASP A 419 -14.06 -4.04 14.27
N GLU A 420 -13.82 -3.27 13.22
CA GLU A 420 -13.75 -3.72 11.84
C GLU A 420 -12.35 -4.16 11.38
N TYR A 421 -11.34 -4.18 12.26
CA TYR A 421 -9.96 -4.47 11.88
C TYR A 421 -9.77 -5.80 11.14
N LEU A 422 -10.51 -6.84 11.49
CA LEU A 422 -10.47 -8.14 10.81
C LEU A 422 -11.09 -8.10 9.41
N GLY A 423 -12.08 -7.23 9.19
CA GLY A 423 -12.60 -6.97 7.85
C GLY A 423 -11.53 -6.37 6.93
N TYR A 424 -10.76 -5.41 7.43
CA TYR A 424 -9.61 -4.87 6.69
C TYR A 424 -8.47 -5.88 6.53
N ALA A 425 -8.26 -6.79 7.50
CA ALA A 425 -7.32 -7.89 7.35
C ALA A 425 -7.67 -8.79 6.16
N ARG A 426 -8.97 -9.07 5.93
CA ARG A 426 -9.45 -9.79 4.73
C ARG A 426 -9.16 -9.02 3.44
N VAL A 427 -9.38 -7.71 3.42
CA VAL A 427 -9.05 -6.87 2.24
C VAL A 427 -7.53 -6.88 1.98
N PHE A 428 -6.74 -6.82 3.04
CA PHE A 428 -5.29 -6.94 2.97
C PHE A 428 -4.87 -8.27 2.33
N HIS A 429 -5.46 -9.39 2.80
CA HIS A 429 -5.23 -10.72 2.25
C HIS A 429 -5.57 -10.79 0.75
N LEU A 430 -6.74 -10.29 0.34
CA LEU A 430 -7.20 -10.26 -1.04
C LEU A 430 -6.22 -9.54 -1.97
N ILE A 431 -5.72 -8.39 -1.55
CA ILE A 431 -4.77 -7.62 -2.37
C ILE A 431 -3.43 -8.35 -2.50
N GLN A 432 -2.92 -8.96 -1.42
CA GLN A 432 -1.66 -9.71 -1.47
C GLN A 432 -1.80 -11.06 -2.18
N GLU A 433 -2.97 -11.69 -2.13
CA GLU A 433 -3.26 -12.88 -2.95
C GLU A 433 -3.26 -12.54 -4.45
N TYR A 434 -3.84 -11.39 -4.81
CA TYR A 434 -3.84 -10.90 -6.18
C TYR A 434 -2.42 -10.56 -6.67
N ASN A 435 -1.67 -9.82 -5.87
CA ASN A 435 -0.28 -9.45 -6.18
C ASN A 435 0.53 -9.30 -4.88
N PRO A 436 1.40 -10.28 -4.53
CA PRO A 436 2.17 -10.27 -3.29
C PRO A 436 3.21 -9.16 -3.18
N HIS A 437 3.51 -8.46 -4.28
CA HIS A 437 4.42 -7.31 -4.28
C HIS A 437 3.74 -6.01 -3.88
N LEU A 438 2.42 -5.92 -3.97
CA LEU A 438 1.67 -4.76 -3.50
C LEU A 438 1.64 -4.70 -1.97
N ILE A 439 1.67 -3.50 -1.44
CA ILE A 439 1.60 -3.25 -0.01
C ILE A 439 0.24 -2.64 0.31
N PRO A 440 -0.70 -3.42 0.86
CA PRO A 440 -1.89 -2.83 1.45
C PRO A 440 -1.49 -2.13 2.74
N HIS A 441 -1.61 -0.82 2.80
CA HIS A 441 -1.24 -0.04 3.98
C HIS A 441 -2.42 0.10 4.94
N LEU A 442 -2.15 -0.13 6.21
CA LEU A 442 -3.10 0.06 7.30
C LEU A 442 -2.35 0.54 8.54
N ASN A 443 -2.90 1.51 9.24
CA ASN A 443 -2.38 1.93 10.53
C ASN A 443 -3.17 1.26 11.64
N LEU A 444 -2.56 0.31 12.38
CA LEU A 444 -3.16 -0.34 13.53
C LEU A 444 -2.94 0.50 14.80
N LEU A 445 -3.86 0.39 15.75
CA LEU A 445 -3.78 1.07 17.05
C LEU A 445 -2.79 0.40 18.00
N PRO A 446 -2.20 1.16 18.94
CA PRO A 446 -1.43 0.54 20.02
C PRO A 446 -2.31 -0.32 20.93
N PRO A 447 -1.96 -1.59 21.19
CA PRO A 447 -2.83 -2.52 21.92
C PRO A 447 -3.23 -2.06 23.33
N TYR A 448 -2.42 -1.27 24.00
CA TYR A 448 -2.70 -0.81 25.37
C TYR A 448 -3.85 0.20 25.49
N ASN A 449 -4.23 0.88 24.42
CA ASN A 449 -5.29 1.91 24.41
C ASN A 449 -6.66 1.31 24.69
N PHE A 450 -6.84 0.01 24.52
CA PHE A 450 -8.14 -0.67 24.47
C PHE A 450 -8.30 -1.79 25.49
N GLY A 451 -7.60 -1.70 26.63
CA GLY A 451 -7.79 -2.67 27.73
C GLY A 451 -7.24 -4.06 27.46
N GLY A 452 -6.35 -4.19 26.49
CA GLY A 452 -5.47 -5.34 26.33
C GLY A 452 -6.11 -6.52 25.60
N ILE A 453 -6.38 -6.40 24.32
CA ILE A 453 -6.32 -7.56 23.44
C ILE A 453 -4.82 -7.76 23.20
N ASP A 454 -4.23 -8.67 23.93
CA ASP A 454 -2.79 -8.98 23.81
C ASP A 454 -2.47 -9.53 22.42
N GLU A 455 -3.47 -10.03 21.71
CA GLU A 455 -3.42 -10.76 20.45
C GLU A 455 -3.87 -9.94 19.23
N TYR A 456 -4.12 -8.64 19.38
CA TYR A 456 -4.65 -7.79 18.31
C TYR A 456 -3.80 -7.86 17.02
N PHE A 457 -2.49 -7.76 17.13
CA PHE A 457 -1.59 -7.87 15.98
C PHE A 457 -1.55 -9.28 15.40
N THR A 458 -1.56 -10.30 16.27
CA THR A 458 -1.60 -11.72 15.84
C THR A 458 -2.88 -12.07 15.12
N GLU A 459 -4.04 -11.64 15.62
CA GLU A 459 -5.32 -11.89 14.96
C GLU A 459 -5.42 -11.19 13.60
N PHE A 460 -4.94 -9.94 13.51
CA PHE A 460 -4.86 -9.29 12.22
C PHE A 460 -3.98 -10.09 11.25
N ALA A 461 -2.76 -10.46 11.68
CA ALA A 461 -1.81 -11.20 10.85
C ALA A 461 -2.30 -12.59 10.46
N ALA A 462 -3.06 -13.26 11.34
CA ALA A 462 -3.67 -14.57 11.06
C ALA A 462 -4.67 -14.52 9.90
N VAL A 463 -5.43 -13.43 9.78
CA VAL A 463 -6.39 -13.23 8.68
C VAL A 463 -5.72 -12.62 7.45
N ALA A 464 -4.83 -11.65 7.64
CA ALA A 464 -4.20 -10.92 6.54
C ALA A 464 -3.12 -11.72 5.81
N GLY A 465 -2.42 -12.63 6.49
CA GLY A 465 -1.26 -13.36 5.98
C GLY A 465 -1.59 -14.62 5.20
N GLY A 466 -0.56 -15.41 4.94
CA GLY A 466 -0.68 -16.73 4.30
C GLY A 466 -0.34 -16.76 2.81
N ASN A 467 -0.02 -15.61 2.20
CA ASN A 467 0.40 -15.45 0.81
C ASN A 467 1.91 -15.11 0.72
N GLY A 468 2.74 -15.91 1.39
CA GLY A 468 4.16 -15.64 1.53
C GLY A 468 4.46 -14.66 2.68
N ARG A 469 5.63 -14.00 2.64
CA ARG A 469 6.00 -13.01 3.66
C ARG A 469 5.17 -11.74 3.51
N MET A 470 4.36 -11.45 4.52
CA MET A 470 3.44 -10.31 4.54
C MET A 470 4.20 -8.97 4.54
N ARG A 471 3.72 -8.01 3.77
CA ARG A 471 4.29 -6.67 3.64
C ARG A 471 3.38 -5.69 4.36
N TYR A 472 3.82 -5.02 5.06
CA TYR A 472 4.15 -4.38 6.31
C TYR A 472 2.97 -4.44 7.29
N LEU A 473 3.12 -5.14 8.41
CA LEU A 473 2.25 -5.00 9.56
C LEU A 473 2.68 -3.74 10.31
N THR A 474 1.82 -2.72 10.36
CA THR A 474 2.19 -1.40 10.90
C THR A 474 1.21 -0.85 11.92
N TYR A 475 1.71 -0.06 12.86
CA TYR A 475 0.92 0.60 13.88
C TYR A 475 1.51 1.97 14.23
N ASP A 476 0.76 2.79 14.97
CA ASP A 476 1.27 4.04 15.49
C ASP A 476 1.51 4.02 17.01
N HIS A 477 2.51 4.74 17.46
CA HIS A 477 2.77 5.05 18.86
C HIS A 477 3.72 6.22 18.97
N TYR A 478 3.25 7.31 19.56
CA TYR A 478 4.00 8.56 19.73
C TYR A 478 4.49 8.69 21.18
N PRO A 479 5.71 8.23 21.50
CA PRO A 479 6.16 8.11 22.88
C PRO A 479 6.62 9.42 23.53
N PHE A 480 7.02 10.43 22.74
CA PHE A 480 7.51 11.69 23.28
C PHE A 480 6.34 12.59 23.64
N THR A 481 6.29 13.00 24.92
CA THR A 481 5.18 13.81 25.43
C THR A 481 5.62 15.22 25.75
N TRP A 482 4.65 16.14 25.79
CA TRP A 482 4.88 17.52 26.15
C TRP A 482 5.65 17.62 27.47
N ASN A 483 6.54 18.59 27.61
CA ASN A 483 7.44 18.77 28.75
C ASN A 483 8.61 17.77 28.90
N GLY A 484 9.02 17.14 27.82
CA GLY A 484 10.14 16.20 27.77
C GLY A 484 9.87 14.83 28.41
N GLY A 485 8.59 14.47 28.58
CA GLY A 485 8.19 13.13 29.02
C GLY A 485 8.37 12.08 27.94
N PHE A 486 8.39 10.82 28.35
CA PHE A 486 8.46 9.65 27.46
C PHE A 486 7.50 8.56 27.95
N ASN A 487 6.74 7.96 27.06
CA ASN A 487 5.83 6.86 27.39
C ASN A 487 6.53 5.50 27.16
N PRO A 488 6.93 4.79 28.24
CA PRO A 488 7.66 3.52 28.08
C PRO A 488 6.80 2.36 27.56
N GLN A 489 5.47 2.49 27.48
CA GLN A 489 4.60 1.47 26.89
C GLN A 489 4.92 1.21 25.40
N VAL A 490 5.64 2.13 24.74
CA VAL A 490 6.14 1.91 23.38
C VAL A 490 6.99 0.64 23.27
N TYR A 491 7.79 0.32 24.29
CA TYR A 491 8.61 -0.90 24.29
C TYR A 491 7.77 -2.18 24.26
N SER A 492 6.69 -2.22 25.03
CA SER A 492 5.74 -3.32 25.02
C SER A 492 5.05 -3.46 23.66
N SER A 493 4.50 -2.35 23.12
CA SER A 493 3.81 -2.37 21.84
C SER A 493 4.72 -2.82 20.69
N LEU A 494 5.94 -2.29 20.61
CA LEU A 494 6.93 -2.68 19.60
C LEU A 494 7.33 -4.15 19.72
N ASN A 495 7.50 -4.68 20.96
CA ASN A 495 7.84 -6.08 21.16
C ASN A 495 6.68 -7.02 20.75
N ARG A 496 5.44 -6.65 21.01
CA ARG A 496 4.26 -7.40 20.58
C ARG A 496 4.15 -7.43 19.05
N LEU A 497 4.34 -6.28 18.39
CA LEU A 497 4.35 -6.21 16.93
C LEU A 497 5.50 -7.07 16.34
N ARG A 498 6.71 -6.98 16.91
CA ARG A 498 7.84 -7.81 16.52
C ARG A 498 7.53 -9.31 16.62
N LYS A 499 6.95 -9.74 17.75
CA LYS A 499 6.57 -11.15 17.95
C LYS A 499 5.52 -11.61 16.94
N ALA A 500 4.50 -10.80 16.67
CA ALA A 500 3.51 -11.08 15.64
C ALA A 500 4.17 -11.17 14.25
N GLY A 501 5.10 -10.25 13.93
CA GLY A 501 5.86 -10.27 12.69
C GLY A 501 6.71 -11.52 12.51
N LEU A 502 7.40 -11.96 13.57
CA LEU A 502 8.18 -13.21 13.53
C LEU A 502 7.26 -14.43 13.35
N LEU A 503 6.18 -14.51 14.12
CA LEU A 503 5.25 -15.65 14.11
C LEU A 503 4.57 -15.81 12.74
N TYR A 504 4.12 -14.72 12.13
CA TYR A 504 3.39 -14.73 10.85
C TYR A 504 4.26 -14.35 9.65
N GLN A 505 5.58 -14.37 9.80
CA GLN A 505 6.53 -14.02 8.73
C GLN A 505 6.16 -12.70 8.05
N ALA A 506 5.97 -11.65 8.86
CA ALA A 506 5.61 -10.33 8.39
C ALA A 506 6.73 -9.32 8.59
N ASP A 507 7.01 -8.51 7.58
CA ASP A 507 7.76 -7.28 7.78
C ASP A 507 6.92 -6.31 8.60
N THR A 508 7.55 -5.63 9.54
CA THR A 508 6.87 -4.71 10.45
C THR A 508 7.33 -3.28 10.26
N GLY A 509 6.51 -2.34 10.68
CA GLY A 509 6.83 -0.94 10.65
C GLY A 509 6.03 -0.14 11.66
N TYR A 510 6.36 1.12 11.84
CA TYR A 510 5.59 1.97 12.74
C TYR A 510 5.63 3.43 12.32
N TYR A 511 4.59 4.17 12.74
CA TYR A 511 4.49 5.60 12.54
C TYR A 511 5.30 6.33 13.60
N MET A 512 6.28 7.10 13.14
CA MET A 512 7.18 7.88 13.97
C MET A 512 6.66 9.30 14.14
N GLN A 513 6.86 9.83 15.32
CA GLN A 513 6.45 11.18 15.66
C GLN A 513 7.31 12.23 14.93
N SER A 514 6.68 13.12 14.17
CA SER A 514 7.33 14.28 13.57
C SER A 514 6.51 15.57 13.69
N MET A 515 5.25 15.45 14.15
CA MET A 515 4.33 16.57 14.31
C MET A 515 4.53 17.30 15.66
N ILE A 516 4.00 18.51 15.72
CA ILE A 516 3.74 19.23 16.98
C ILE A 516 2.23 19.25 17.22
N ILE A 517 1.83 18.80 18.42
CA ILE A 517 0.47 19.02 18.94
C ILE A 517 0.62 19.73 20.28
N GLU A 518 0.14 20.98 20.35
CA GLU A 518 0.29 21.83 21.53
C GLU A 518 -0.34 21.18 22.78
N GLY A 519 0.44 21.03 23.84
CA GLY A 519 0.02 20.35 25.07
C GLY A 519 0.04 18.82 25.00
N GLY A 520 0.33 18.22 23.85
CA GLY A 520 0.41 16.78 23.62
C GLY A 520 1.81 16.32 23.22
N TYR A 521 2.24 16.66 22.01
CA TYR A 521 3.49 16.20 21.40
C TYR A 521 4.42 17.36 21.04
N PRO A 522 5.67 17.36 21.52
CA PRO A 522 6.65 18.43 21.29
C PRO A 522 7.30 18.31 19.91
N LEU A 523 7.93 19.41 19.46
CA LEU A 523 8.92 19.35 18.40
C LEU A 523 10.10 18.50 18.87
N LEU A 524 10.43 17.46 18.11
CA LEU A 524 11.59 16.62 18.38
C LEU A 524 12.86 17.27 17.82
N ASP A 525 13.92 17.27 18.61
CA ASP A 525 15.26 17.61 18.13
C ASP A 525 15.89 16.42 17.34
N ALA A 526 17.07 16.64 16.78
CA ALA A 526 17.73 15.63 15.98
C ALA A 526 18.08 14.34 16.78
N ASP A 527 18.35 14.48 18.08
CA ASP A 527 18.66 13.34 18.96
C ASP A 527 17.40 12.50 19.25
N ALA A 528 16.27 13.15 19.48
CA ALA A 528 14.99 12.47 19.68
C ALA A 528 14.47 11.84 18.37
N LEU A 529 14.63 12.48 17.21
CA LEU A 529 14.31 11.89 15.91
C LEU A 529 15.17 10.65 15.63
N ARG A 530 16.48 10.71 15.93
CA ARG A 530 17.37 9.55 15.83
C ARG A 530 16.95 8.42 16.76
N TYR A 531 16.57 8.73 18.01
CA TYR A 531 16.08 7.72 18.94
C TYR A 531 14.77 7.08 18.47
N ASN A 532 13.87 7.87 17.90
CA ASN A 532 12.64 7.36 17.31
C ASN A 532 12.93 6.33 16.22
N ALA A 533 13.89 6.61 15.32
CA ALA A 533 14.36 5.65 14.33
C ALA A 533 15.03 4.42 14.99
N SER A 534 15.86 4.64 16.01
CA SER A 534 16.56 3.55 16.72
C SER A 534 15.62 2.62 17.49
N LEU A 535 14.46 3.09 17.93
CA LEU A 535 13.42 2.24 18.51
C LEU A 535 12.94 1.21 17.48
N GLY A 536 12.68 1.64 16.25
CA GLY A 536 12.35 0.71 15.16
C GLY A 536 13.45 -0.33 14.92
N MET A 537 14.72 0.12 14.91
CA MET A 537 15.86 -0.77 14.75
C MET A 537 16.03 -1.74 15.93
N ALA A 538 15.71 -1.32 17.15
CA ALA A 538 15.75 -2.18 18.33
C ALA A 538 14.70 -3.30 18.29
N TYR A 539 13.63 -3.14 17.55
CA TYR A 539 12.52 -4.09 17.48
C TYR A 539 12.26 -4.66 16.08
N GLY A 540 13.21 -4.53 15.15
CA GLY A 540 13.15 -5.20 13.84
C GLY A 540 12.22 -4.58 12.81
N MET A 541 11.83 -3.31 12.99
CA MET A 541 11.01 -2.63 11.99
C MET A 541 11.76 -2.46 10.68
N LYS A 542 11.05 -2.65 9.56
CA LYS A 542 11.56 -2.51 8.19
C LYS A 542 11.04 -1.24 7.52
N ASN A 543 9.92 -0.70 8.02
CA ASN A 543 9.27 0.47 7.49
C ASN A 543 9.17 1.57 8.56
N TYR A 544 9.67 2.75 8.21
CA TYR A 544 9.78 3.93 9.06
C TYR A 544 8.87 5.02 8.51
N LYS A 545 7.73 5.24 9.15
CA LYS A 545 6.66 6.11 8.65
C LYS A 545 6.60 7.41 9.45
N TRP A 546 6.77 8.54 8.81
CA TRP A 546 6.67 9.84 9.48
C TRP A 546 5.21 10.31 9.57
N PHE A 547 4.73 10.55 10.79
CA PHE A 547 3.46 11.23 11.06
C PHE A 547 3.74 12.61 11.67
N VAL A 548 3.54 13.69 10.97
CA VAL A 548 2.86 13.85 9.68
C VAL A 548 3.74 14.66 8.73
N ALA A 549 3.69 14.36 7.45
CA ALA A 549 4.47 15.05 6.43
C ALA A 549 4.02 16.51 6.24
N LEU A 550 2.75 16.73 5.91
CA LEU A 550 2.15 18.06 5.76
C LEU A 550 1.54 18.54 7.07
N THR A 551 1.62 19.83 7.34
CA THR A 551 0.94 20.44 8.47
C THR A 551 -0.58 20.43 8.25
N PRO A 552 -1.38 19.75 9.10
CA PRO A 552 -2.83 19.68 8.94
C PRO A 552 -3.50 21.01 9.29
N VAL A 553 -3.83 21.81 8.29
CA VAL A 553 -4.46 23.14 8.50
C VAL A 553 -5.91 23.07 9.00
N ASP A 554 -6.60 21.95 8.80
CA ASP A 554 -7.99 21.75 9.28
C ASP A 554 -8.07 21.43 10.78
N ASN A 555 -6.94 21.06 11.38
CA ASN A 555 -6.87 20.57 12.76
C ASN A 555 -6.17 21.55 13.72
N GLU A 556 -6.13 22.84 13.38
CA GLU A 556 -5.57 23.85 14.27
C GLU A 556 -6.28 23.88 15.64
N ALA A 557 -7.61 23.66 15.64
CA ALA A 557 -8.40 23.57 16.87
C ALA A 557 -8.02 22.35 17.75
N ALA A 558 -7.48 21.30 17.16
CA ALA A 558 -6.94 20.13 17.86
C ALA A 558 -5.48 20.32 18.32
N GLY A 559 -4.88 21.51 18.05
CA GLY A 559 -3.54 21.84 18.48
C GLY A 559 -2.41 21.47 17.53
N PHE A 560 -2.72 20.97 16.34
CA PHE A 560 -1.68 20.72 15.31
C PHE A 560 -1.03 22.01 14.87
N LYS A 561 0.30 22.07 14.94
CA LYS A 561 1.08 23.28 14.62
C LYS A 561 1.99 23.09 13.42
N THR A 562 2.64 21.95 13.27
CA THR A 562 3.54 21.70 12.14
C THR A 562 3.82 20.23 11.92
N GLY A 563 3.99 19.87 10.62
CA GLY A 563 4.70 18.70 10.13
C GLY A 563 6.06 19.11 9.55
N PHE A 564 6.58 18.35 8.57
CA PHE A 564 7.82 18.69 7.87
C PHE A 564 7.63 19.69 6.72
N VAL A 565 6.42 19.86 6.24
CA VAL A 565 6.05 20.87 5.24
C VAL A 565 5.01 21.81 5.84
N ALA A 566 5.30 23.09 5.80
CA ALA A 566 4.41 24.15 6.29
C ALA A 566 3.20 24.37 5.37
N PRO A 567 2.12 25.05 5.84
CA PRO A 567 0.97 25.39 5.01
C PRO A 567 1.29 26.28 3.80
N ASP A 568 2.38 27.03 3.84
CA ASP A 568 2.90 27.82 2.71
C ASP A 568 3.85 27.02 1.79
N PHE A 569 3.94 25.72 2.01
CA PHE A 569 4.76 24.78 1.24
C PHE A 569 6.26 25.12 1.25
N THR A 570 6.74 25.45 2.43
CA THR A 570 8.16 25.55 2.74
C THR A 570 8.55 24.44 3.71
N PRO A 571 9.84 24.03 3.75
CA PRO A 571 10.34 23.14 4.80
C PRO A 571 10.06 23.69 6.19
N ALA A 572 9.57 22.86 7.11
CA ALA A 572 9.15 23.27 8.44
C ALA A 572 9.57 22.26 9.53
N GLY A 573 9.25 22.56 10.76
CA GLY A 573 9.61 21.71 11.89
C GLY A 573 11.11 21.53 12.01
N ASN A 574 11.54 20.28 12.21
CA ASN A 574 12.95 19.90 12.20
C ASN A 574 13.32 19.17 10.91
N TYR A 575 13.19 19.86 9.78
CA TYR A 575 13.44 19.28 8.45
C TYR A 575 14.87 18.75 8.28
N GLU A 576 15.88 19.47 8.78
CA GLU A 576 17.27 19.01 8.78
C GLU A 576 17.45 17.74 9.64
N GLY A 577 16.72 17.64 10.74
CA GLY A 577 16.67 16.44 11.57
C GLY A 577 16.03 15.25 10.86
N LEU A 578 15.00 15.49 10.03
CA LEU A 578 14.40 14.47 9.16
C LEU A 578 15.44 13.90 8.18
N ILE A 579 16.16 14.78 7.47
CA ILE A 579 17.22 14.37 6.54
C ILE A 579 18.29 13.54 7.26
N ALA A 580 18.72 13.99 8.44
CA ALA A 580 19.73 13.29 9.24
C ALA A 580 19.25 11.91 9.71
N ALA A 581 18.01 11.81 10.19
CA ALA A 581 17.40 10.55 10.60
C ALA A 581 17.20 9.60 9.42
N GLY A 582 16.78 10.11 8.26
CA GLY A 582 16.65 9.34 7.03
C GLY A 582 17.99 8.71 6.61
N LYS A 583 19.06 9.48 6.54
CA LYS A 583 20.41 8.95 6.26
C LYS A 583 20.86 7.90 7.26
N TYR A 584 20.56 8.09 8.53
CA TYR A 584 20.85 7.12 9.57
C TYR A 584 20.09 5.82 9.39
N ILE A 585 18.78 5.89 9.12
CA ILE A 585 17.92 4.72 8.80
C ILE A 585 18.49 3.96 7.61
N LYS A 586 18.83 4.64 6.51
CA LYS A 586 19.37 4.00 5.30
C LYS A 586 20.73 3.35 5.54
N THR A 587 21.59 3.97 6.34
CA THR A 587 22.91 3.39 6.67
C THR A 587 22.79 2.07 7.44
N VAL A 588 21.91 2.00 8.42
CA VAL A 588 21.66 0.78 9.20
C VAL A 588 20.89 -0.26 8.38
N GLY A 589 19.94 0.20 7.56
CA GLY A 589 19.09 -0.65 6.73
C GLY A 589 19.86 -1.53 5.76
N LYS A 590 20.95 -1.03 5.19
CA LYS A 590 21.83 -1.81 4.30
C LYS A 590 22.40 -3.07 4.95
N VAL A 591 22.48 -3.12 6.28
CA VAL A 591 22.98 -4.28 7.02
C VAL A 591 21.86 -5.15 7.56
N LEU A 592 20.75 -4.54 8.02
CA LEU A 592 19.71 -5.21 8.79
C LEU A 592 18.39 -5.45 8.05
N ALA A 593 18.17 -4.86 6.86
CA ALA A 593 16.87 -4.95 6.19
C ALA A 593 16.47 -6.40 5.86
N ASN A 594 17.43 -7.24 5.47
CA ASN A 594 17.20 -8.65 5.21
C ASN A 594 17.48 -9.56 6.44
N SER A 595 17.14 -9.08 7.64
CA SER A 595 17.33 -9.84 8.88
C SER A 595 16.14 -9.60 9.81
N ASP A 596 15.78 -10.56 10.64
CA ASP A 596 14.75 -10.41 11.67
C ASP A 596 15.36 -10.23 13.07
N ALA A 597 14.73 -9.38 13.89
CA ALA A 597 15.10 -9.20 15.29
C ALA A 597 14.52 -10.36 16.13
N ILE A 598 15.29 -11.42 16.29
CA ILE A 598 14.84 -12.66 16.91
C ILE A 598 14.75 -12.58 18.45
N GLU A 599 15.62 -11.80 19.09
CA GLU A 599 15.62 -11.61 20.55
C GLU A 599 15.81 -10.13 20.90
N VAL A 600 15.11 -9.64 21.92
CA VAL A 600 15.25 -8.27 22.44
C VAL A 600 15.31 -8.31 23.97
N TYR A 601 16.29 -7.64 24.53
CA TYR A 601 16.55 -7.52 25.97
C TYR A 601 16.81 -6.08 26.38
N HIS A 602 16.50 -5.76 27.63
CA HIS A 602 16.87 -4.47 28.22
C HIS A 602 17.92 -4.64 29.29
N GLY A 603 18.83 -3.68 29.41
CA GLY A 603 19.80 -3.66 30.51
C GLY A 603 19.16 -3.61 31.89
N HIS A 604 17.97 -3.01 31.96
CA HIS A 604 17.03 -3.09 33.09
C HIS A 604 15.67 -3.53 32.52
N GLY A 605 14.94 -4.40 33.23
CA GLY A 605 13.66 -4.92 32.74
C GLY A 605 12.64 -3.79 32.46
N GLU A 606 11.85 -3.99 31.40
CA GLU A 606 10.74 -3.14 31.00
C GLU A 606 9.47 -3.98 30.86
N ILE A 607 8.32 -3.34 30.75
CA ILE A 607 7.04 -4.04 30.52
C ILE A 607 7.12 -4.89 29.25
N ASP A 608 6.83 -6.16 29.35
CA ASP A 608 6.85 -7.17 28.27
C ASP A 608 8.24 -7.34 27.57
N ASN A 609 9.31 -6.86 28.23
CA ASN A 609 10.65 -6.99 27.72
C ASN A 609 11.58 -7.58 28.81
N PRO A 610 12.26 -8.70 28.54
CA PRO A 610 13.12 -9.34 29.52
C PRO A 610 14.41 -8.55 29.79
N VAL A 611 14.97 -8.80 30.96
CA VAL A 611 16.32 -8.31 31.34
C VAL A 611 17.37 -9.04 30.51
N LEU A 612 18.45 -8.34 30.15
CA LEU A 612 19.60 -8.90 29.46
C LEU A 612 20.17 -10.08 30.27
N PRO A 613 20.21 -11.31 29.71
CA PRO A 613 20.72 -12.48 30.39
C PRO A 613 22.25 -12.44 30.54
N ASP A 614 22.75 -13.06 31.62
CA ASP A 614 24.20 -13.12 31.92
C ASP A 614 25.00 -13.92 30.87
N ASP A 615 24.34 -14.80 30.13
CA ASP A 615 24.94 -15.68 29.10
C ASP A 615 24.74 -15.13 27.66
N PHE A 616 24.09 -13.96 27.48
CA PHE A 616 24.02 -13.30 26.17
C PHE A 616 25.43 -13.00 25.65
N ILE A 617 25.59 -12.93 24.31
CA ILE A 617 26.90 -12.77 23.68
C ILE A 617 27.66 -11.54 24.20
N PHE A 618 27.00 -10.44 24.45
CA PHE A 618 27.55 -9.21 25.03
C PHE A 618 26.78 -8.82 26.30
N THR A 619 27.47 -8.75 27.42
CA THR A 619 26.88 -8.37 28.70
C THR A 619 27.46 -7.06 29.22
N LEU A 620 26.73 -6.38 30.10
CA LEU A 620 27.17 -5.14 30.70
C LEU A 620 28.25 -5.42 31.77
N ALA A 621 29.48 -4.99 31.54
CA ALA A 621 30.55 -5.02 32.54
C ALA A 621 30.33 -3.94 33.63
N LYS A 622 29.53 -2.90 33.34
CA LYS A 622 29.06 -1.87 34.27
C LYS A 622 27.60 -1.59 33.96
N THR A 623 26.83 -1.21 34.96
CA THR A 623 25.41 -0.83 34.79
C THR A 623 25.22 0.18 33.66
N GLY A 624 24.29 -0.09 32.75
CA GLY A 624 23.94 0.79 31.63
C GLY A 624 22.48 0.58 31.26
N ASP A 625 21.87 1.59 30.68
CA ASP A 625 20.46 1.54 30.22
C ASP A 625 20.41 1.54 28.69
N ALA A 626 20.46 0.34 28.13
CA ALA A 626 20.47 0.10 26.68
C ALA A 626 19.55 -1.06 26.32
N ILE A 627 19.13 -1.12 25.05
CA ILE A 627 18.39 -2.25 24.45
C ILE A 627 19.41 -3.08 23.68
N PHE A 628 19.31 -4.38 23.83
CA PHE A 628 20.15 -5.39 23.16
C PHE A 628 19.26 -6.24 22.27
N THR A 629 19.55 -6.29 20.99
CA THR A 629 18.76 -7.03 20.01
C THR A 629 19.63 -7.98 19.23
N LEU A 630 19.27 -9.25 19.15
CA LEU A 630 19.87 -10.23 18.26
C LEU A 630 19.07 -10.29 16.95
N TYR A 631 19.79 -10.10 15.86
CA TYR A 631 19.27 -10.22 14.49
C TYR A 631 19.82 -11.47 13.81
N GLU A 632 19.01 -12.11 12.99
CA GLU A 632 19.39 -13.20 12.12
C GLU A 632 18.95 -12.97 10.69
N SER A 633 19.84 -13.24 9.72
CA SER A 633 19.60 -13.05 8.30
C SER A 633 18.53 -14.00 7.75
N LEU A 634 17.71 -13.48 6.84
CA LEU A 634 16.63 -14.22 6.15
C LEU A 634 17.12 -15.01 4.92
N ASP A 635 18.39 -14.84 4.51
CA ASP A 635 18.97 -15.50 3.34
C ASP A 635 19.43 -16.95 3.59
N GLY A 636 19.19 -17.48 4.77
CA GLY A 636 19.61 -18.83 5.18
C GLY A 636 21.10 -18.97 5.46
N SER A 637 21.89 -17.88 5.43
CA SER A 637 23.32 -17.91 5.77
C SER A 637 23.59 -18.13 7.26
N GLY A 638 22.60 -17.89 8.12
CA GLY A 638 22.75 -17.89 9.58
C GLY A 638 23.67 -16.74 10.07
N GLN A 639 23.86 -15.69 9.26
CA GLN A 639 24.60 -14.50 9.68
C GLN A 639 23.79 -13.74 10.74
N GLN A 640 24.45 -13.45 11.86
CA GLN A 640 23.83 -12.76 12.99
C GLN A 640 24.50 -11.41 13.27
N HIS A 641 23.68 -10.49 13.78
CA HIS A 641 24.12 -9.17 14.23
C HIS A 641 23.55 -8.86 15.62
N VAL A 642 24.29 -8.11 16.41
CA VAL A 642 23.78 -7.54 17.68
C VAL A 642 23.65 -6.05 17.53
N VAL A 643 22.44 -5.54 17.80
CA VAL A 643 22.17 -4.10 17.85
C VAL A 643 22.08 -3.66 19.31
N ILE A 644 22.85 -2.63 19.68
CA ILE A 644 22.86 -2.07 21.04
C ILE A 644 22.43 -0.62 20.98
N THR A 645 21.25 -0.30 21.52
CA THR A 645 20.61 1.01 21.40
C THR A 645 20.67 1.80 22.72
N ASN A 646 21.20 3.02 22.65
CA ASN A 646 21.23 3.96 23.78
C ASN A 646 19.79 4.51 24.02
N LYS A 647 19.21 4.22 25.18
CA LYS A 647 17.87 4.69 25.58
C LYS A 647 17.81 6.18 25.94
N ARG A 648 18.95 6.85 26.09
CA ARG A 648 19.01 8.28 26.42
C ARG A 648 19.01 9.10 25.14
N PHE A 649 18.01 9.94 24.96
CA PHE A 649 17.78 10.70 23.73
C PHE A 649 17.85 12.22 23.89
N THR A 650 18.16 12.73 25.09
CA THR A 650 18.36 14.18 25.35
C THR A 650 19.79 14.60 25.00
N ALA A 651 20.01 15.89 24.77
CA ALA A 651 21.32 16.44 24.39
C ALA A 651 22.50 16.03 25.30
N ASN A 652 22.25 15.72 26.57
CA ASN A 652 23.25 15.20 27.51
C ASN A 652 23.24 13.68 27.64
N GLY A 653 22.54 12.96 26.71
CA GLY A 653 22.30 11.53 26.76
C GLY A 653 23.41 10.68 26.18
N ALA A 654 24.54 11.22 25.73
CA ALA A 654 25.68 10.45 25.30
C ALA A 654 26.08 9.40 26.34
N MET A 655 26.37 8.16 25.89
CA MET A 655 26.62 7.03 26.77
C MET A 655 27.90 6.32 26.39
N ILE A 656 28.69 5.98 27.40
CA ILE A 656 29.84 5.09 27.27
C ILE A 656 29.47 3.77 27.96
N LEU A 657 29.29 2.73 27.16
CA LEU A 657 29.04 1.37 27.63
C LEU A 657 30.34 0.58 27.69
N THR A 658 30.64 -0.02 28.83
CA THR A 658 31.67 -1.05 28.94
C THR A 658 31.00 -2.41 28.91
N LEU A 659 31.34 -3.20 27.91
CA LEU A 659 30.75 -4.50 27.61
C LEU A 659 31.78 -5.60 27.75
N LYS A 660 31.29 -6.80 27.99
CA LYS A 660 32.08 -8.03 28.01
C LYS A 660 31.52 -8.98 26.93
N ALA A 661 32.40 -9.45 26.06
CA ALA A 661 32.10 -10.54 25.13
C ALA A 661 32.24 -11.88 25.87
N ASN A 662 31.13 -12.64 25.92
CA ASN A 662 31.12 -13.98 26.56
C ASN A 662 31.65 -15.08 25.66
N LYS A 663 31.79 -14.80 24.36
CA LYS A 663 32.45 -15.68 23.37
C LYS A 663 33.58 -14.95 22.66
N GLN A 664 34.62 -15.67 22.27
CA GLN A 664 35.74 -15.11 21.49
C GLN A 664 35.36 -15.08 20.00
N GLY A 665 35.76 -14.04 19.29
CA GLY A 665 35.50 -13.95 17.85
C GLY A 665 36.05 -12.67 17.21
N ASN A 666 36.09 -12.66 15.88
CA ASN A 666 36.47 -11.48 15.09
C ASN A 666 35.20 -10.68 14.79
N PHE A 667 34.79 -9.86 15.72
CA PHE A 667 33.62 -9.00 15.59
C PHE A 667 33.93 -7.81 14.68
N LYS A 668 32.88 -7.33 13.98
CA LYS A 668 32.93 -6.05 13.23
C LYS A 668 31.83 -5.14 13.72
N ILE A 669 32.03 -3.84 13.59
CA ILE A 669 31.06 -2.80 13.96
C ILE A 669 30.80 -1.90 12.77
N LEU A 670 29.53 -1.53 12.55
CA LEU A 670 29.14 -0.59 11.50
C LEU A 670 29.62 0.83 11.82
N ASP A 671 30.41 1.39 10.94
CA ASP A 671 30.71 2.81 10.94
C ASP A 671 29.57 3.59 10.32
N LEU A 672 28.79 4.28 11.12
CA LEU A 672 27.62 5.05 10.68
C LEU A 672 27.94 6.24 9.78
N THR A 673 29.22 6.65 9.71
CA THR A 673 29.67 7.73 8.82
C THR A 673 29.96 7.23 7.40
N THR A 674 30.58 6.06 7.29
CA THR A 674 30.98 5.47 5.99
C THR A 674 30.00 4.41 5.49
N GLY A 675 29.20 3.81 6.38
CA GLY A 675 28.34 2.67 6.08
C GLY A 675 29.10 1.33 5.95
N GLU A 676 30.39 1.29 6.36
CA GLU A 676 31.24 0.11 6.24
C GLU A 676 31.38 -0.63 7.57
N MET A 677 31.47 -1.95 7.51
CA MET A 677 31.78 -2.81 8.65
C MET A 677 33.28 -2.77 8.96
N LYS A 678 33.68 -2.30 10.14
CA LYS A 678 35.08 -2.21 10.60
C LYS A 678 35.36 -3.18 11.73
N PRO A 679 36.60 -3.68 11.88
CA PRO A 679 36.96 -4.55 13.00
C PRO A 679 36.67 -3.90 14.35
N LEU A 680 35.99 -4.63 15.25
CA LEU A 680 35.77 -4.24 16.64
C LEU A 680 36.93 -4.77 17.50
N THR A 681 37.63 -3.86 18.20
CA THR A 681 38.72 -4.25 19.10
C THR A 681 38.15 -4.68 20.45
N VAL A 682 38.36 -5.95 20.80
CA VAL A 682 38.03 -6.52 22.11
C VAL A 682 39.34 -6.75 22.88
N GLY A 683 39.39 -6.31 24.13
CA GLY A 683 40.55 -6.49 25.00
C GLY A 683 40.83 -7.95 25.32
N ALA A 684 42.06 -8.23 25.80
CA ALA A 684 42.44 -9.59 26.18
C ALA A 684 41.62 -10.18 27.35
N ASP A 685 40.99 -9.33 28.15
CA ASP A 685 40.02 -9.68 29.20
C ASP A 685 38.58 -9.88 28.71
N GLY A 686 38.37 -9.79 27.39
CA GLY A 686 37.05 -9.87 26.76
C GLY A 686 36.25 -8.57 26.84
N THR A 687 36.81 -7.49 27.37
CA THR A 687 36.06 -6.22 27.47
C THR A 687 36.28 -5.31 26.26
N PHE A 688 35.26 -4.48 25.95
CA PHE A 688 35.34 -3.40 24.99
C PHE A 688 34.40 -2.25 25.36
N THR A 689 34.59 -1.13 24.74
CA THR A 689 33.83 0.08 25.04
C THR A 689 33.12 0.59 23.77
N LEU A 690 31.85 0.96 23.91
CA LEU A 690 31.06 1.66 22.89
C LEU A 690 30.75 3.09 23.37
N GLU A 691 31.03 4.05 22.52
CA GLU A 691 30.60 5.43 22.70
C GLU A 691 29.39 5.68 21.79
N LEU A 692 28.24 5.91 22.38
CA LEU A 692 26.98 6.12 21.69
C LEU A 692 26.47 7.54 21.91
N ALA A 693 26.21 8.27 20.85
CA ALA A 693 25.50 9.52 20.90
C ALA A 693 24.07 9.33 21.48
N PRO A 694 23.37 10.40 21.89
CA PRO A 694 22.00 10.28 22.36
C PRO A 694 21.11 9.59 21.34
N GLY A 695 20.36 8.56 21.74
CA GLY A 695 19.45 7.79 20.89
C GLY A 695 20.10 6.96 19.78
N GLN A 696 21.42 6.82 19.76
CA GLN A 696 22.14 6.09 18.72
C GLN A 696 22.17 4.58 19.01
N CYS A 697 22.18 3.74 17.97
CA CYS A 697 22.52 2.33 18.06
C CYS A 697 23.93 2.04 17.50
N ALA A 698 24.54 0.96 18.01
CA ALA A 698 25.67 0.28 17.39
C ALA A 698 25.20 -1.03 16.77
N VAL A 699 25.70 -1.38 15.58
CA VAL A 699 25.42 -2.65 14.89
C VAL A 699 26.73 -3.44 14.86
N ILE A 700 26.72 -4.61 15.49
CA ILE A 700 27.90 -5.50 15.58
C ILE A 700 27.61 -6.79 14.82
N GLU A 701 28.41 -7.07 13.81
CA GLU A 701 28.39 -8.33 13.06
C GLU A 701 29.11 -9.41 13.85
N LEU A 702 28.45 -10.56 14.04
CA LEU A 702 29.03 -11.73 14.66
C LEU A 702 29.82 -12.56 13.63
N PRO A 703 30.87 -13.29 14.04
CA PRO A 703 31.57 -14.19 13.14
C PRO A 703 30.61 -15.23 12.53
N ALA A 704 30.78 -15.52 11.25
CA ALA A 704 30.00 -16.54 10.58
C ALA A 704 30.02 -17.90 11.33
N GLY A 705 28.84 -18.50 11.50
CA GLY A 705 28.66 -19.75 12.22
C GLY A 705 28.74 -19.63 13.76
N MET A 706 28.82 -18.42 14.31
CA MET A 706 28.66 -18.18 15.74
C MET A 706 27.16 -18.06 16.05
N ASP A 707 26.50 -19.19 16.27
CA ASP A 707 25.15 -19.19 16.75
C ASP A 707 25.08 -18.88 18.24
N VAL A 708 24.33 -17.86 18.59
CA VAL A 708 24.08 -17.42 19.98
C VAL A 708 22.60 -17.30 20.30
N SER A 709 21.73 -17.65 19.37
CA SER A 709 20.28 -17.73 19.62
C SER A 709 19.98 -18.78 20.68
N ARG A 710 18.90 -18.59 21.40
CA ARG A 710 18.42 -19.52 22.41
C ARG A 710 17.37 -20.39 21.77
N SER A 711 17.62 -21.70 21.66
CA SER A 711 16.60 -22.65 21.26
C SER A 711 15.57 -22.80 22.39
N GLU A 712 14.29 -22.69 22.07
CA GLU A 712 13.24 -23.20 22.94
C GLU A 712 13.43 -24.72 23.10
N GLU A 713 13.14 -25.28 24.29
CA GLU A 713 13.15 -26.74 24.47
C GLU A 713 12.13 -27.32 23.47
N GLY A 714 12.60 -28.29 22.67
CA GLY A 714 11.74 -28.91 21.64
C GLY A 714 10.53 -29.60 22.31
N SER A 715 9.36 -29.37 21.79
CA SER A 715 8.12 -30.07 22.15
C SER A 715 7.94 -31.29 21.25
N GLU A 716 7.32 -32.38 21.78
CA GLU A 716 6.86 -33.49 20.96
C GLU A 716 5.73 -33.05 20.00
N ASP A 717 4.94 -32.03 20.40
CA ASP A 717 3.98 -31.38 19.55
C ASP A 717 4.68 -30.35 18.64
N LEU A 718 4.77 -30.68 17.37
CA LEU A 718 5.38 -29.83 16.32
C LEU A 718 4.56 -28.56 16.04
N ALA A 719 3.29 -28.51 16.43
CA ALA A 719 2.41 -27.38 16.23
C ALA A 719 2.53 -26.32 17.34
N LEU A 720 3.13 -26.64 18.48
CA LEU A 720 3.16 -25.74 19.63
C LEU A 720 3.76 -24.38 19.27
N ASN A 721 2.97 -23.32 19.54
CA ASN A 721 3.32 -21.92 19.23
C ASN A 721 3.63 -21.64 17.74
N LYS A 722 3.10 -22.43 16.80
CA LYS A 722 3.25 -22.20 15.37
C LYS A 722 2.11 -21.34 14.83
N PRO A 723 2.33 -20.59 13.73
CA PRO A 723 1.31 -19.72 13.16
C PRO A 723 0.16 -20.51 12.54
N VAL A 724 -1.05 -20.07 12.79
CA VAL A 724 -2.26 -20.56 12.13
C VAL A 724 -2.92 -19.41 11.38
N TYR A 725 -2.89 -19.48 10.06
CA TYR A 725 -3.66 -18.58 9.21
C TYR A 725 -5.10 -19.04 9.12
N VAL A 726 -6.03 -18.10 9.05
CA VAL A 726 -7.47 -18.40 9.08
C VAL A 726 -8.22 -17.59 8.04
N SER A 727 -9.29 -18.17 7.48
CA SER A 727 -10.14 -17.48 6.50
C SER A 727 -10.79 -16.22 7.06
N THR A 728 -11.30 -16.30 8.29
CA THR A 728 -11.92 -15.22 9.06
C THR A 728 -11.79 -15.53 10.56
N SER A 729 -12.10 -14.58 11.43
CA SER A 729 -12.14 -14.80 12.87
C SER A 729 -13.31 -14.05 13.48
N SER A 730 -13.96 -14.67 14.47
CA SER A 730 -14.99 -14.04 15.30
C SER A 730 -14.43 -13.25 16.48
N ALA A 731 -13.11 -13.09 16.59
CA ALA A 731 -12.47 -12.24 17.59
C ALA A 731 -12.98 -10.79 17.46
N THR A 732 -13.14 -10.11 18.58
CA THR A 732 -13.59 -8.71 18.59
C THR A 732 -12.60 -7.83 19.35
N PHE A 733 -12.38 -6.64 18.84
CA PHE A 733 -11.45 -5.66 19.39
C PHE A 733 -11.73 -5.25 20.85
N TRP A 734 -13.02 -5.19 21.23
CA TRP A 734 -13.44 -4.68 22.53
C TRP A 734 -13.68 -5.74 23.60
N GLN A 735 -13.71 -7.00 23.23
CA GLN A 735 -14.08 -8.07 24.14
C GLN A 735 -12.87 -8.97 24.42
N LYS A 736 -12.49 -9.10 25.69
CA LYS A 736 -11.67 -10.23 26.13
C LYS A 736 -12.50 -11.50 25.96
N THR A 737 -12.34 -12.14 24.83
CA THR A 737 -13.02 -13.39 24.53
C THR A 737 -11.96 -14.49 24.51
N ASN A 738 -12.32 -15.69 24.94
CA ASN A 738 -11.50 -16.88 24.75
C ASN A 738 -11.65 -17.39 23.30
N VAL A 739 -11.69 -16.46 22.32
CA VAL A 739 -11.83 -16.76 20.89
C VAL A 739 -10.77 -16.00 20.14
N ALA A 740 -9.76 -16.71 19.67
CA ALA A 740 -8.68 -16.18 18.83
C ALA A 740 -7.91 -17.33 18.18
N SER A 741 -7.25 -17.07 17.04
CA SER A 741 -6.54 -18.11 16.28
C SER A 741 -5.31 -18.66 16.99
N TYR A 742 -4.64 -17.87 17.82
CA TYR A 742 -3.46 -18.33 18.55
C TYR A 742 -3.77 -19.46 19.56
N PHE A 743 -5.00 -19.59 20.05
CA PHE A 743 -5.40 -20.72 20.90
C PHE A 743 -5.31 -22.08 20.20
N LEU A 744 -5.24 -22.08 18.87
CA LEU A 744 -5.16 -23.32 18.10
C LEU A 744 -3.85 -24.09 18.27
N THR A 745 -2.81 -23.45 18.83
CA THR A 745 -1.47 -24.05 19.01
C THR A 745 -0.82 -23.61 20.32
N ASP A 746 -1.59 -23.23 21.34
CA ASP A 746 -1.05 -22.77 22.61
C ASP A 746 -0.72 -23.93 23.58
N GLY A 747 -1.01 -25.15 23.18
CA GLY A 747 -0.77 -26.37 23.95
C GLY A 747 -1.82 -26.64 25.04
N THR A 748 -2.97 -25.95 25.01
CA THR A 748 -3.99 -26.04 26.06
C THR A 748 -5.41 -26.02 25.46
N PRO A 749 -5.99 -27.17 25.12
CA PRO A 749 -7.26 -27.26 24.39
C PRO A 749 -8.47 -26.58 25.05
N ASP A 750 -8.45 -26.33 26.39
CA ASP A 750 -9.54 -25.69 27.14
C ASP A 750 -9.28 -24.23 27.51
N ASN A 751 -8.19 -23.63 27.07
CA ASN A 751 -7.83 -22.25 27.37
C ASN A 751 -8.66 -21.25 26.56
N GLY A 752 -8.88 -21.57 25.30
CA GLY A 752 -9.68 -20.80 24.36
C GLY A 752 -9.99 -21.60 23.09
N CYS A 753 -10.49 -20.96 22.09
CA CYS A 753 -10.78 -21.57 20.79
C CYS A 753 -10.74 -20.54 19.68
N TRP A 754 -10.64 -20.98 18.45
CA TRP A 754 -10.92 -20.15 17.29
C TRP A 754 -12.29 -20.50 16.71
N ILE A 755 -13.01 -19.49 16.19
CA ILE A 755 -14.28 -19.64 15.49
C ILE A 755 -14.26 -18.74 14.27
N SER A 756 -14.57 -19.26 13.07
CA SER A 756 -14.73 -18.44 11.87
C SER A 756 -15.92 -17.50 11.98
N ASP A 757 -15.93 -16.41 11.22
CA ASP A 757 -17.10 -15.53 11.16
C ASP A 757 -18.31 -16.26 10.60
N ARG A 758 -19.52 -15.86 11.04
CA ARG A 758 -20.79 -16.45 10.60
C ARG A 758 -21.10 -16.22 9.12
N THR A 759 -20.46 -15.26 8.51
CA THR A 759 -20.59 -14.94 7.08
C THR A 759 -19.68 -15.77 6.20
N ASP A 760 -18.67 -16.42 6.80
CA ASP A 760 -17.74 -17.30 6.11
C ASP A 760 -18.47 -18.58 5.64
N ARG A 761 -18.35 -18.87 4.34
CA ARG A 761 -19.04 -20.01 3.70
C ARG A 761 -18.11 -21.18 3.41
N GLU A 762 -16.83 -20.91 3.38
CA GLU A 762 -15.75 -21.85 3.07
C GLU A 762 -14.62 -21.66 4.08
N GLY A 763 -14.95 -21.79 5.37
CA GLY A 763 -14.01 -21.56 6.45
C GLY A 763 -12.82 -22.52 6.42
N TRP A 764 -11.64 -21.99 6.70
CA TRP A 764 -10.41 -22.79 6.79
C TRP A 764 -9.47 -22.26 7.87
N ALA A 765 -8.65 -23.19 8.42
CA ALA A 765 -7.50 -22.90 9.25
C ALA A 765 -6.28 -23.62 8.69
N LYS A 766 -5.20 -22.90 8.44
CA LYS A 766 -3.94 -23.37 7.85
C LYS A 766 -2.80 -23.17 8.83
N LEU A 767 -2.34 -24.23 9.46
CA LEU A 767 -1.14 -24.26 10.29
C LEU A 767 0.10 -24.32 9.39
N ASP A 768 1.12 -23.51 9.68
CA ASP A 768 2.46 -23.59 9.09
C ASP A 768 3.45 -24.04 10.18
N LEU A 769 4.05 -25.21 10.02
CA LEU A 769 5.09 -25.73 10.93
C LEU A 769 6.42 -24.96 10.80
N LEU A 770 6.53 -24.02 9.84
CA LEU A 770 7.70 -23.22 9.50
C LEU A 770 8.84 -24.01 8.83
N GLU A 771 8.87 -25.31 8.98
CA GLU A 771 9.82 -26.23 8.37
C GLU A 771 9.12 -27.52 7.92
N VAL A 772 9.76 -28.26 7.04
CA VAL A 772 9.24 -29.57 6.58
C VAL A 772 9.59 -30.63 7.62
N CYS A 773 8.56 -31.22 8.26
CA CYS A 773 8.67 -32.25 9.27
C CYS A 773 8.20 -33.60 8.75
N ASP A 774 8.67 -34.71 9.36
CA ASP A 774 8.05 -36.00 9.20
C ASP A 774 6.83 -36.06 10.11
N VAL A 775 5.64 -36.19 9.55
CA VAL A 775 4.36 -36.20 10.30
C VAL A 775 3.58 -37.47 10.00
N SER A 776 3.04 -38.07 11.05
CA SER A 776 2.18 -39.26 10.93
C SER A 776 0.85 -39.16 11.68
N ARG A 777 0.67 -38.10 12.49
CA ARG A 777 -0.50 -37.92 13.35
C ARG A 777 -0.84 -36.45 13.58
N ILE A 778 -2.13 -36.14 13.49
CA ILE A 778 -2.69 -34.83 13.83
C ILE A 778 -3.80 -35.04 14.86
N MET A 779 -3.79 -34.25 15.94
CA MET A 779 -4.85 -34.19 16.91
C MET A 779 -5.64 -32.89 16.73
N ILE A 780 -6.95 -32.99 16.62
CA ILE A 780 -7.84 -31.81 16.56
C ILE A 780 -8.75 -31.88 17.77
N SER A 781 -8.75 -30.87 18.62
CA SER A 781 -9.54 -30.84 19.85
C SER A 781 -10.68 -29.81 19.76
N SER A 782 -11.85 -30.21 20.34
CA SER A 782 -12.90 -29.24 20.64
C SER A 782 -12.57 -28.52 21.96
N ASN A 783 -13.35 -27.53 22.32
CA ASN A 783 -13.18 -26.74 23.53
C ASN A 783 -14.52 -26.64 24.30
N SER A 784 -14.46 -26.53 25.62
CA SER A 784 -15.67 -26.40 26.44
C SER A 784 -16.50 -25.14 26.20
N HIS A 785 -15.89 -24.10 25.58
CA HIS A 785 -16.56 -22.87 25.17
C HIS A 785 -17.31 -23.01 23.84
N LEU A 786 -17.02 -24.04 23.03
CA LEU A 786 -17.69 -24.31 21.76
C LEU A 786 -19.05 -24.98 21.98
N GLY A 787 -20.11 -24.34 21.55
CA GLY A 787 -21.42 -24.97 21.44
C GLY A 787 -21.50 -25.95 20.26
N LYS A 788 -22.36 -26.98 20.34
CA LYS A 788 -22.56 -27.96 19.24
C LYS A 788 -22.86 -27.35 17.86
N ALA A 789 -23.38 -26.12 17.80
CA ALA A 789 -23.64 -25.39 16.55
C ALA A 789 -22.37 -24.73 15.95
N GLN A 790 -21.34 -24.57 16.76
CA GLN A 790 -20.09 -23.89 16.40
C GLN A 790 -18.93 -24.88 16.19
N SER A 791 -19.04 -26.09 16.78
CA SER A 791 -18.02 -27.13 16.62
C SER A 791 -17.97 -27.64 15.18
N LEU A 792 -16.77 -27.97 14.75
CA LEU A 792 -16.45 -28.54 13.45
C LEU A 792 -17.26 -29.83 13.19
N ARG A 793 -17.90 -30.00 12.05
CA ARG A 793 -18.73 -31.19 11.74
C ARG A 793 -18.43 -31.83 10.41
N ASP A 794 -18.46 -31.04 9.37
CA ASP A 794 -18.27 -31.45 7.99
C ASP A 794 -16.97 -30.76 7.52
N PHE A 795 -15.87 -31.51 7.45
CA PHE A 795 -14.56 -30.92 7.19
C PHE A 795 -13.57 -31.93 6.63
N THR A 796 -12.59 -31.40 5.93
CA THR A 796 -11.47 -32.16 5.36
C THR A 796 -10.17 -31.71 6.02
N VAL A 797 -9.29 -32.66 6.34
CA VAL A 797 -7.93 -32.44 6.83
C VAL A 797 -6.95 -32.78 5.69
N LEU A 798 -6.12 -31.81 5.33
CA LEU A 798 -5.15 -31.95 4.25
C LEU A 798 -3.75 -31.57 4.76
N VAL A 799 -2.74 -32.18 4.16
CA VAL A 799 -1.34 -31.88 4.48
C VAL A 799 -0.58 -31.52 3.20
N SER A 800 0.44 -30.69 3.31
CA SER A 800 1.27 -30.26 2.18
C SER A 800 2.72 -30.00 2.63
N GLU A 801 3.66 -30.27 1.74
CA GLU A 801 5.07 -29.88 1.89
C GLU A 801 5.31 -28.44 1.41
N ASP A 802 4.67 -28.03 0.32
CA ASP A 802 4.93 -26.79 -0.42
C ASP A 802 3.84 -25.71 -0.26
N GLY A 803 2.71 -26.02 0.40
CA GLY A 803 1.57 -25.12 0.57
C GLY A 803 0.69 -24.95 -0.66
N VAL A 804 1.00 -25.63 -1.77
CA VAL A 804 0.29 -25.58 -3.05
C VAL A 804 -0.38 -26.93 -3.36
N ASN A 805 0.39 -28.01 -3.25
CA ASN A 805 -0.06 -29.38 -3.52
C ASN A 805 -0.48 -30.04 -2.22
N TYR A 806 -1.78 -30.21 -2.01
CA TYR A 806 -2.35 -30.79 -0.80
C TYR A 806 -2.80 -32.24 -1.00
N THR A 807 -2.52 -33.07 0.01
CA THR A 807 -2.98 -34.46 0.10
C THR A 807 -4.02 -34.57 1.21
N GLU A 808 -5.19 -35.14 0.92
CA GLU A 808 -6.22 -35.43 1.91
C GLU A 808 -5.78 -36.59 2.82
N VAL A 809 -5.81 -36.36 4.13
CA VAL A 809 -5.50 -37.38 5.17
C VAL A 809 -6.70 -37.68 6.06
N GLY A 810 -7.77 -36.90 5.99
CA GLY A 810 -9.01 -37.16 6.69
C GLY A 810 -10.19 -36.41 6.09
N ASN A 811 -11.35 -37.05 6.01
CA ASN A 811 -12.59 -36.44 5.55
C ASN A 811 -13.75 -36.89 6.46
N TYR A 812 -14.46 -35.93 7.01
CA TYR A 812 -15.47 -36.15 8.04
C TYR A 812 -16.77 -35.46 7.64
N ASP A 813 -17.87 -36.23 7.65
CA ASP A 813 -19.22 -35.77 7.40
C ASP A 813 -20.09 -36.05 8.63
N GLY A 814 -20.71 -35.02 9.21
CA GLY A 814 -21.57 -35.12 10.37
C GLY A 814 -20.83 -35.54 11.65
N TYR A 815 -19.54 -35.24 11.81
CA TYR A 815 -18.79 -35.63 13.02
C TYR A 815 -19.41 -35.03 14.31
N GLU A 816 -19.55 -35.86 15.35
CA GLU A 816 -20.11 -35.44 16.61
C GLU A 816 -19.04 -35.46 17.72
N TRP A 817 -18.75 -34.31 18.26
CA TRP A 817 -17.84 -34.13 19.38
C TRP A 817 -18.48 -34.58 20.69
N GLY A 818 -17.65 -35.13 21.62
CA GLY A 818 -18.03 -35.37 22.98
C GLY A 818 -18.41 -34.11 23.77
N ASP A 819 -18.92 -34.25 24.98
CA ASP A 819 -19.16 -33.12 25.87
C ASP A 819 -17.84 -32.60 26.47
N GLY A 820 -17.67 -31.27 26.49
CA GLY A 820 -16.45 -30.60 26.95
C GLY A 820 -15.29 -30.69 25.95
N VAL A 821 -14.07 -30.82 26.45
CA VAL A 821 -12.88 -31.04 25.59
C VAL A 821 -12.92 -32.49 25.09
N SER A 822 -12.95 -32.65 23.80
CA SER A 822 -12.79 -33.97 23.16
C SER A 822 -11.93 -33.85 21.93
N SER A 823 -11.15 -34.90 21.64
CA SER A 823 -10.13 -34.87 20.57
C SER A 823 -10.42 -35.92 19.50
N LEU A 824 -10.13 -35.54 18.26
CA LEU A 824 -10.12 -36.43 17.10
C LEU A 824 -8.67 -36.68 16.70
N GLU A 825 -8.29 -37.95 16.61
CA GLU A 825 -7.00 -38.38 16.12
C GLU A 825 -7.07 -38.72 14.62
N VAL A 826 -6.24 -38.10 13.82
CA VAL A 826 -6.09 -38.37 12.38
C VAL A 826 -4.71 -38.96 12.17
N THR A 827 -4.66 -40.24 11.78
CA THR A 827 -3.40 -40.98 11.55
C THR A 827 -3.26 -41.33 10.07
N PHE A 828 -2.04 -41.23 9.56
CA PHE A 828 -1.71 -41.56 8.18
C PHE A 828 -0.24 -42.06 8.06
N ASP A 829 0.12 -42.62 6.92
CA ASP A 829 1.52 -42.98 6.66
C ASP A 829 2.41 -41.75 6.76
N THR A 830 3.57 -41.84 7.40
CA THR A 830 4.50 -40.73 7.59
C THR A 830 4.77 -40.00 6.27
N ALA A 831 4.50 -38.70 6.27
CA ALA A 831 4.67 -37.82 5.12
C ALA A 831 5.53 -36.61 5.47
N LYS A 832 6.15 -36.00 4.47
CA LYS A 832 6.81 -34.68 4.58
C LYS A 832 5.74 -33.61 4.60
N VAL A 833 5.61 -32.88 5.70
CA VAL A 833 4.56 -31.90 5.93
C VAL A 833 5.16 -30.62 6.49
N ARG A 834 4.83 -29.49 5.89
CA ARG A 834 5.01 -28.17 6.47
C ARG A 834 3.67 -27.54 6.80
N TYR A 835 2.62 -27.79 5.98
CA TYR A 835 1.31 -27.18 6.15
C TYR A 835 0.25 -28.22 6.48
N VAL A 836 -0.58 -27.90 7.48
CA VAL A 836 -1.80 -28.63 7.79
C VAL A 836 -2.98 -27.70 7.51
N LEU A 837 -3.90 -28.10 6.65
CA LEU A 837 -5.09 -27.33 6.29
C LEU A 837 -6.35 -28.08 6.72
N ILE A 838 -7.14 -27.43 7.56
CA ILE A 838 -8.48 -27.90 7.94
C ILE A 838 -9.48 -26.97 7.27
N ARG A 839 -10.38 -27.49 6.45
CA ARG A 839 -11.38 -26.67 5.75
C ARG A 839 -12.77 -27.30 5.79
N THR A 840 -13.79 -26.45 5.64
CA THR A 840 -15.20 -26.87 5.54
C THR A 840 -15.83 -26.22 4.32
N ASP A 841 -16.72 -26.96 3.63
CA ASP A 841 -17.53 -26.47 2.51
C ASP A 841 -18.95 -26.10 2.98
N THR A 842 -19.22 -26.08 4.27
CA THR A 842 -20.56 -25.83 4.82
C THR A 842 -20.72 -24.37 5.26
N LYS A 843 -21.97 -23.87 5.18
CA LYS A 843 -22.34 -22.52 5.62
C LYS A 843 -22.50 -22.40 7.15
N ARG A 844 -21.60 -23.00 7.90
CA ARG A 844 -21.61 -22.97 9.37
C ARG A 844 -20.31 -22.40 9.89
N PRO A 845 -20.31 -21.70 11.02
CA PRO A 845 -19.08 -21.34 11.70
C PRO A 845 -18.23 -22.58 11.96
N MET A 846 -16.95 -22.46 11.71
CA MET A 846 -15.95 -23.49 11.99
C MET A 846 -15.29 -23.16 13.32
N GLY A 847 -15.43 -24.01 14.33
CA GLY A 847 -14.85 -23.83 15.66
C GLY A 847 -13.89 -24.95 16.01
N ILE A 848 -12.67 -24.62 16.44
CA ILE A 848 -11.59 -25.53 16.84
C ILE A 848 -11.01 -25.05 18.18
N GLY A 849 -10.70 -25.96 19.09
CA GLY A 849 -10.01 -25.65 20.35
C GLY A 849 -8.49 -25.72 20.21
N GLU A 850 -7.95 -26.80 19.64
CA GLU A 850 -6.51 -27.03 19.52
C GLU A 850 -6.19 -27.87 18.29
N ILE A 851 -5.00 -27.68 17.75
CA ILE A 851 -4.38 -28.51 16.70
C ILE A 851 -2.97 -28.88 17.16
N GLU A 852 -2.74 -30.17 17.36
CA GLU A 852 -1.44 -30.74 17.73
C GLU A 852 -0.93 -31.63 16.58
N VAL A 853 0.37 -31.63 16.33
CA VAL A 853 0.99 -32.35 15.20
C VAL A 853 2.17 -33.17 15.71
N TYR A 854 2.23 -34.44 15.32
CA TYR A 854 3.26 -35.38 15.78
C TYR A 854 3.92 -36.15 14.63
N GLY A 855 5.24 -36.40 14.83
CA GLY A 855 6.08 -37.14 13.90
C GLY A 855 5.95 -38.67 13.99
#